data_29ea71a42bada4c1aa7124b8d41371d5
#
_entry.id   29ea71a42bada4c1aa7124b8d41371d5
#
_cell.length_a   1.000
_cell.length_b   1.000
_cell.length_c   1.000
_cell.angle_alpha   90.00
_cell.angle_beta   90.00
_cell.angle_gamma   90.00
#
_symmetry.space_group_name_H-M   'P 1'
#
loop_
_entity.id
_entity.type
_entity.pdbx_description
1 polymer ?
#
loop_
_entity_poly.entity_id
_entity_poly.type
_entity_poly.pdbx_seq_one_letter_code
_entity_poly.pdbx_strand_id
1 'polypeptide(L)'
;TCVCKDWPLEKALAHVFASLGIQYSFNNNTIVLVKGKVENAERKGTKSAEGKNADTTDKKKLWGIVRDENGEPIIGASVLVKGTKVGTVTNAEGEFSLDVPASGMLVISYMGFATREVPIKNNSNLKITLNEDEAQNLNEVVVVGYGTQKKASVTGAIASVTTKDLVQTPQANISNMLVGKMPGLIAMQRSGAPGEDNSTLLIRGVSTFSDNTAPLVMIDGVERPNYNGLDPNEIESVSILKDASATAIYGVRGANGVILITTRKGQKGKPHLSYSGNVAVQSPTALPHYLNSAQYCEMYNEALKNDAYTKGTSYVPRFTDEDIRLYRDGTDPIMHPNTDWVGTFLRKASLRTQHNFNISGGTDRVKYFISAGFFNQGGMYKYTKIDRDHDVNASDTRYNFRSNLDFNITQDFKAVVQLSTQINDIRTPGLGNSNLWKEISWATPLGTPGMVDGKLVRLENTIDDENPWQALLNNGYKNTFANTINTTLRFEYDLSRLLLKGLSVHASTSYDSYYNSRRLSVKTMQTFVPKRDPNDPTHIILVPQNEAGTWGGGFEYDKNRKVYFETGIHFDRTFGKHQTTALLLYNQSKYYAPNLAYHVPNAYQGIVGRVTYGYANRYLAEFNMGYNGTENFAAGRRFGFFPAVSAGWVVSEEPFFPKNNWVVYMKLRATYGEVGNDKIGGDRFLYLPSVYGETSGKLTGYNFGSSANPVYSQMIEEKRLGNPLLTWEKARKLNLGVDMNFLKNHLTVSFDYFKERRNNILSNRNSAPMLIGASLPAYNMGEMENAGFELDVNYRNNIRDFNYWGRFNYSFARNKILFQDEVPEKYAYQMRTGRRVGQFYGLLFDGFYNSWEEINALDRPVSSWNGNRLQPGDMRYVDVNKDGKIDMYDMVPIGYSPTPEIIYGFSVGCSWRGIDFSALFQGASHVSIKYFGRALWPFINAHNSAKTLILERWTQERYERGEAINFPRLSMSPSRDTDNNYQDSNFWIRNADYLRLKNVEIGY
;
A
#
# COMPACT_ATOMS: atom_id res chain seq x y z
N THR A 1 11.42 38.01 -51.31
CA THR A 1 12.71 37.48 -50.88
C THR A 1 13.75 38.55 -50.94
N CYS A 2 14.20 39.04 -49.80
CA CYS A 2 15.30 40.01 -49.70
C CYS A 2 16.62 39.25 -49.61
N VAL A 3 17.53 39.48 -50.53
CA VAL A 3 18.88 38.89 -50.48
C VAL A 3 19.82 39.90 -49.87
N CYS A 4 20.10 39.78 -48.60
CA CYS A 4 20.98 40.64 -47.81
C CYS A 4 22.37 39.99 -47.58
N LYS A 5 22.97 39.38 -48.58
CA LYS A 5 24.27 38.69 -48.48
C LYS A 5 25.36 39.75 -48.20
N ASP A 6 26.15 39.50 -47.14
CA ASP A 6 27.25 40.34 -46.67
C ASP A 6 26.89 41.72 -46.10
N TRP A 7 25.62 41.94 -45.70
CA TRP A 7 25.25 43.14 -44.99
C TRP A 7 25.47 43.06 -43.49
N PRO A 8 25.89 44.12 -42.83
CA PRO A 8 25.87 44.18 -41.36
C PRO A 8 24.44 43.90 -40.85
N LEU A 9 24.31 43.15 -39.76
CA LEU A 9 23.02 42.69 -39.21
C LEU A 9 22.01 43.83 -38.99
N GLU A 10 22.48 44.96 -38.48
CA GLU A 10 21.63 46.15 -38.26
C GLU A 10 21.03 46.70 -39.57
N LYS A 11 21.83 46.72 -40.64
CA LYS A 11 21.39 47.21 -41.96
C LYS A 11 20.42 46.24 -42.62
N ALA A 12 20.64 44.96 -42.43
CA ALA A 12 19.74 43.92 -42.92
C ALA A 12 18.36 43.95 -42.18
N LEU A 13 18.37 44.11 -40.86
CA LEU A 13 17.16 44.23 -40.06
C LEU A 13 16.38 45.51 -40.37
N ALA A 14 17.07 46.64 -40.52
CA ALA A 14 16.45 47.90 -40.93
C ALA A 14 15.73 47.77 -42.26
N HIS A 15 16.35 47.10 -43.27
CA HIS A 15 15.77 46.91 -44.58
C HIS A 15 14.56 45.94 -44.57
N VAL A 16 14.61 44.91 -43.80
CA VAL A 16 13.54 43.90 -43.71
C VAL A 16 12.32 44.44 -42.93
N PHE A 17 12.54 45.20 -41.86
CA PHE A 17 11.46 45.63 -40.97
C PHE A 17 10.89 47.04 -41.29
N ALA A 18 11.62 47.86 -42.02
CA ALA A 18 11.13 49.20 -42.40
C ALA A 18 9.79 49.15 -43.17
N SER A 19 9.58 48.15 -44.02
CA SER A 19 8.37 48.01 -44.80
C SER A 19 7.19 47.37 -44.02
N LEU A 20 7.46 46.82 -42.86
CA LEU A 20 6.51 46.11 -42.01
C LEU A 20 6.03 46.93 -40.81
N GLY A 21 6.53 48.15 -40.63
CA GLY A 21 6.18 48.97 -39.46
C GLY A 21 6.65 48.41 -38.14
N ILE A 22 7.68 47.60 -38.14
CA ILE A 22 8.25 46.96 -36.92
C ILE A 22 9.50 47.69 -36.54
N GLN A 23 9.55 48.15 -35.30
CA GLN A 23 10.75 48.67 -34.67
C GLN A 23 11.52 47.55 -33.97
N TYR A 24 12.88 47.61 -34.04
CA TYR A 24 13.73 46.67 -33.35
C TYR A 24 14.73 47.39 -32.46
N SER A 25 15.08 46.71 -31.35
CA SER A 25 16.15 47.16 -30.47
C SER A 25 17.01 45.96 -30.08
N PHE A 26 18.32 46.19 -29.86
CA PHE A 26 19.23 45.19 -29.35
C PHE A 26 19.27 45.27 -27.81
N ASN A 27 19.04 44.13 -27.16
CA ASN A 27 19.24 43.97 -25.74
C ASN A 27 20.18 42.77 -25.52
N ASN A 28 21.46 43.07 -25.38
CA ASN A 28 22.55 42.06 -25.38
C ASN A 28 22.49 41.20 -26.65
N ASN A 29 22.39 39.87 -26.53
CA ASN A 29 22.34 38.95 -27.67
C ASN A 29 20.92 38.68 -28.21
N THR A 30 19.93 39.51 -27.89
CA THR A 30 18.53 39.34 -28.28
C THR A 30 18.01 40.56 -29.05
N ILE A 31 17.34 40.29 -30.18
CA ILE A 31 16.66 41.32 -30.96
C ILE A 31 15.21 41.36 -30.52
N VAL A 32 14.77 42.49 -29.96
CA VAL A 32 13.39 42.75 -29.57
C VAL A 32 12.65 43.48 -30.68
N LEU A 33 11.54 42.89 -31.16
CA LEU A 33 10.70 43.47 -32.21
C LEU A 33 9.41 44.02 -31.58
N VAL A 34 9.08 45.29 -31.87
CA VAL A 34 7.85 45.94 -31.40
C VAL A 34 7.05 46.48 -32.59
N LYS A 35 5.79 46.13 -32.68
CA LYS A 35 4.89 46.63 -33.76
C LYS A 35 4.47 48.07 -33.45
N GLY A 36 5.02 49.04 -34.20
CA GLY A 36 4.69 50.44 -34.08
C GLY A 36 3.43 50.80 -34.88
N LYS A 37 2.57 51.68 -34.35
CA LYS A 37 1.57 52.39 -35.14
C LYS A 37 2.28 53.51 -35.95
N VAL A 38 2.05 53.52 -37.25
CA VAL A 38 2.52 54.61 -38.10
C VAL A 38 1.65 55.84 -37.89
N GLU A 39 2.14 56.89 -37.23
CA GLU A 39 1.64 58.22 -37.35
C GLU A 39 2.67 59.07 -38.06
N ASN A 40 2.30 59.58 -39.25
CA ASN A 40 3.01 60.58 -40.00
C ASN A 40 2.96 61.91 -39.25
N ALA A 41 4.08 62.51 -38.93
CA ALA A 41 4.18 63.90 -38.55
C ALA A 41 5.39 64.55 -39.22
N GLU A 42 5.07 65.51 -40.06
CA GLU A 42 6.01 66.50 -40.74
C GLU A 42 6.66 67.37 -39.67
N ARG A 43 7.85 67.81 -40.02
CA ARG A 43 8.67 68.83 -39.36
C ARG A 43 7.97 70.13 -39.32
N LYS A 44 7.95 70.82 -38.16
CA LYS A 44 8.35 72.26 -38.03
C LYS A 44 8.68 72.60 -36.57
N GLY A 45 9.82 73.25 -36.39
CA GLY A 45 10.23 73.73 -35.08
C GLY A 45 9.56 75.03 -34.70
N THR A 46 9.54 75.34 -33.46
CA THR A 46 9.87 76.58 -32.83
C THR A 46 9.74 76.56 -31.32
N LYS A 47 10.51 77.39 -30.67
CA LYS A 47 10.86 77.68 -29.33
C LYS A 47 9.71 77.91 -28.32
N SER A 48 10.07 77.52 -27.08
CA SER A 48 9.87 78.16 -25.78
C SER A 48 8.47 78.51 -25.25
N ALA A 49 8.21 78.01 -24.07
CA ALA A 49 7.98 78.81 -22.88
C ALA A 49 7.69 77.86 -21.64
N GLU A 50 8.19 78.38 -20.54
CA GLU A 50 8.17 77.83 -19.18
C GLU A 50 6.77 77.54 -18.63
N GLY A 51 6.62 76.51 -17.83
CA GLY A 51 5.47 76.21 -16.94
C GLY A 51 5.82 75.18 -15.94
N LYS A 52 6.10 75.58 -14.75
CA LYS A 52 6.54 74.86 -13.54
C LYS A 52 5.58 73.75 -13.09
N ASN A 53 6.20 72.72 -12.47
CA ASN A 53 5.91 71.85 -11.31
C ASN A 53 5.56 70.44 -11.71
N ALA A 54 6.19 69.42 -11.18
CA ALA A 54 6.70 69.00 -9.92
C ALA A 54 7.23 67.54 -10.00
N ASP A 55 8.15 67.22 -9.13
CA ASP A 55 8.65 65.93 -8.74
C ASP A 55 9.57 65.18 -9.72
N THR A 56 10.79 65.62 -9.76
CA THR A 56 11.96 64.72 -9.95
C THR A 56 12.26 63.99 -8.66
N THR A 57 11.52 62.90 -8.38
CA THR A 57 12.03 61.89 -7.45
C THR A 57 13.13 61.14 -8.16
N ASP A 58 14.35 61.20 -7.64
CA ASP A 58 15.50 60.41 -8.07
C ASP A 58 15.10 58.93 -8.09
N LYS A 59 14.85 58.40 -9.28
CA LYS A 59 14.58 56.96 -9.46
C LYS A 59 15.89 56.21 -9.39
N LYS A 60 16.05 55.37 -8.40
CA LYS A 60 17.21 54.53 -8.19
C LYS A 60 16.91 53.12 -8.73
N LYS A 61 17.85 52.56 -9.50
CA LYS A 61 17.76 51.18 -9.97
C LYS A 61 18.14 50.21 -8.85
N LEU A 62 17.19 49.38 -8.40
CA LEU A 62 17.33 48.41 -7.35
C LEU A 62 17.44 47.04 -7.97
N TRP A 63 18.41 46.25 -7.53
CA TRP A 63 18.61 44.87 -7.91
C TRP A 63 18.41 43.98 -6.71
N GLY A 64 17.89 42.77 -6.90
CA GLY A 64 17.79 41.80 -5.83
C GLY A 64 17.53 40.40 -6.35
N ILE A 65 17.71 39.44 -5.46
CA ILE A 65 17.44 38.03 -5.70
C ILE A 65 16.43 37.55 -4.64
N VAL A 66 15.41 36.82 -5.10
CA VAL A 66 14.40 36.19 -4.25
C VAL A 66 14.61 34.68 -4.26
N ARG A 67 14.77 34.09 -3.09
CA ARG A 67 15.00 32.68 -2.89
C ARG A 67 14.00 32.13 -1.87
N ASP A 68 13.80 30.83 -1.86
CA ASP A 68 13.09 30.14 -0.80
C ASP A 68 13.99 29.87 0.42
N GLU A 69 13.46 29.17 1.42
CA GLU A 69 14.19 28.78 2.63
C GLU A 69 15.32 27.79 2.37
N ASN A 70 15.24 27.04 1.27
CA ASN A 70 16.26 26.08 0.85
C ASN A 70 17.36 26.74 -0.01
N GLY A 71 17.22 28.03 -0.29
CA GLY A 71 18.14 28.76 -1.13
C GLY A 71 17.89 28.63 -2.64
N GLU A 72 16.76 27.95 -3.04
CA GLU A 72 16.38 27.86 -4.45
C GLU A 72 15.79 29.18 -4.96
N PRO A 73 16.10 29.59 -6.22
CA PRO A 73 15.57 30.80 -6.79
C PRO A 73 14.04 30.70 -7.02
N ILE A 74 13.28 31.68 -6.55
CA ILE A 74 11.86 31.77 -6.80
C ILE A 74 11.61 32.51 -8.10
N ILE A 75 11.19 31.78 -9.12
CA ILE A 75 10.96 32.30 -10.48
C ILE A 75 9.54 32.88 -10.56
N GLY A 76 9.40 34.10 -11.06
CA GLY A 76 8.10 34.73 -11.25
C GLY A 76 7.49 35.35 -9.98
N ALA A 77 8.26 35.50 -8.89
CA ALA A 77 7.84 36.22 -7.71
C ALA A 77 7.53 37.69 -8.08
N SER A 78 6.39 38.18 -7.67
CA SER A 78 5.96 39.56 -7.87
C SER A 78 6.69 40.46 -6.89
N VAL A 79 7.36 41.50 -7.39
CA VAL A 79 8.04 42.51 -6.61
C VAL A 79 7.39 43.86 -6.93
N LEU A 80 6.66 44.47 -5.99
CA LEU A 80 5.86 45.64 -6.17
C LEU A 80 6.27 46.74 -5.17
N VAL A 81 6.33 47.99 -5.59
CA VAL A 81 6.48 49.10 -4.65
C VAL A 81 5.15 49.39 -4.01
N LYS A 82 5.07 49.29 -2.67
CA LYS A 82 3.83 49.40 -1.87
C LYS A 82 3.11 50.73 -2.18
N GLY A 83 1.82 50.65 -2.51
CA GLY A 83 0.97 51.79 -2.81
C GLY A 83 1.13 52.34 -4.24
N THR A 84 1.91 51.70 -5.11
CA THR A 84 2.11 52.11 -6.50
C THR A 84 1.79 50.99 -7.49
N LYS A 85 1.78 51.29 -8.79
CA LYS A 85 1.69 50.30 -9.86
C LYS A 85 3.09 49.90 -10.41
N VAL A 86 4.16 50.37 -9.76
CA VAL A 86 5.54 50.06 -10.19
C VAL A 86 5.93 48.70 -9.61
N GLY A 87 6.22 47.76 -10.50
CA GLY A 87 6.61 46.39 -10.10
C GLY A 87 7.26 45.62 -11.22
N THR A 88 7.86 44.49 -10.87
CA THR A 88 8.49 43.56 -11.78
C THR A 88 8.27 42.13 -11.26
N VAL A 89 8.71 41.12 -12.01
CA VAL A 89 8.75 39.71 -11.57
C VAL A 89 10.17 39.19 -11.65
N THR A 90 10.50 38.21 -10.81
CA THR A 90 11.82 37.59 -10.80
C THR A 90 12.04 36.71 -12.04
N ASN A 91 13.31 36.68 -12.52
CA ASN A 91 13.72 35.82 -13.63
C ASN A 91 14.00 34.35 -13.20
N ALA A 92 14.59 33.54 -14.08
CA ALA A 92 14.85 32.11 -13.82
C ALA A 92 15.89 31.88 -12.71
N GLU A 93 16.75 32.84 -12.44
CA GLU A 93 17.76 32.83 -11.36
C GLU A 93 17.20 33.47 -10.06
N GLY A 94 15.91 33.83 -10.04
CA GLY A 94 15.25 34.51 -8.93
C GLY A 94 15.60 35.98 -8.82
N GLU A 95 16.29 36.57 -9.82
CA GLU A 95 16.75 37.96 -9.82
C GLU A 95 15.68 38.92 -10.34
N PHE A 96 15.66 40.12 -9.80
CA PHE A 96 14.81 41.21 -10.29
C PHE A 96 15.57 42.51 -10.36
N SER A 97 15.10 43.37 -11.25
CA SER A 97 15.58 44.76 -11.37
C SER A 97 14.39 45.69 -11.49
N LEU A 98 14.33 46.75 -10.70
CA LEU A 98 13.20 47.65 -10.63
C LEU A 98 13.68 49.08 -10.35
N ASP A 99 13.13 50.06 -11.07
CA ASP A 99 13.36 51.47 -10.81
C ASP A 99 12.40 51.95 -9.69
N VAL A 100 12.97 52.27 -8.54
CA VAL A 100 12.22 52.58 -7.30
C VAL A 100 12.47 53.99 -6.83
N PRO A 101 11.52 54.59 -6.08
CA PRO A 101 11.78 55.87 -5.37
C PRO A 101 12.89 55.68 -4.34
N ALA A 102 13.54 56.77 -3.95
CA ALA A 102 14.63 56.77 -2.99
C ALA A 102 14.27 56.17 -1.60
N SER A 103 12.98 56.15 -1.26
CA SER A 103 12.43 55.57 -0.03
C SER A 103 11.08 54.92 -0.27
N GLY A 104 10.77 53.83 0.46
CA GLY A 104 9.49 53.12 0.35
C GLY A 104 9.62 51.67 0.86
N MET A 105 8.60 50.88 0.59
CA MET A 105 8.55 49.47 0.92
C MET A 105 8.34 48.67 -0.36
N LEU A 106 9.09 47.58 -0.55
CA LEU A 106 8.80 46.56 -1.55
C LEU A 106 7.87 45.52 -0.93
N VAL A 107 6.89 45.12 -1.67
CA VAL A 107 6.01 43.98 -1.35
C VAL A 107 6.40 42.87 -2.31
N ILE A 108 6.95 41.78 -1.77
CA ILE A 108 7.35 40.63 -2.52
C ILE A 108 6.35 39.51 -2.21
N SER A 109 5.72 39.00 -3.24
CA SER A 109 4.72 37.93 -3.10
C SER A 109 4.88 36.87 -4.18
N TYR A 110 4.72 35.62 -3.80
CA TYR A 110 4.69 34.49 -4.71
C TYR A 110 3.67 33.48 -4.22
N MET A 111 3.04 32.75 -5.14
CA MET A 111 2.05 31.73 -4.75
C MET A 111 2.74 30.64 -3.95
N GLY A 112 2.27 30.38 -2.75
CA GLY A 112 2.88 29.39 -1.86
C GLY A 112 3.79 29.99 -0.77
N PHE A 113 4.05 31.30 -0.80
CA PHE A 113 4.98 31.95 0.11
C PHE A 113 4.33 33.14 0.84
N ALA A 114 4.75 33.33 2.08
CA ALA A 114 4.31 34.47 2.87
C ALA A 114 4.80 35.79 2.21
N THR A 115 3.87 36.71 2.00
CA THR A 115 4.20 38.03 1.45
C THR A 115 5.18 38.77 2.38
N ARG A 116 6.31 39.19 1.86
CA ARG A 116 7.36 39.87 2.62
C ARG A 116 7.44 41.32 2.23
N GLU A 117 7.43 42.20 3.22
CA GLU A 117 7.67 43.63 3.04
C GLU A 117 9.12 43.98 3.37
N VAL A 118 9.80 44.59 2.44
CA VAL A 118 11.24 44.94 2.59
C VAL A 118 11.42 46.45 2.36
N PRO A 119 11.99 47.19 3.32
CA PRO A 119 12.23 48.62 3.14
C PRO A 119 13.28 48.86 2.08
N ILE A 120 13.01 49.82 1.20
CA ILE A 120 13.97 50.32 0.22
C ILE A 120 15.05 51.14 0.99
N LYS A 121 16.19 50.53 1.23
CA LYS A 121 17.38 51.17 1.83
C LYS A 121 18.41 51.47 0.76
N ASN A 122 19.45 52.23 1.12
CA ASN A 122 20.53 52.67 0.21
C ASN A 122 21.33 51.52 -0.43
N ASN A 123 21.06 50.27 -0.13
CA ASN A 123 21.73 49.08 -0.73
C ASN A 123 21.11 48.73 -2.09
N SER A 124 21.94 48.68 -3.09
CA SER A 124 21.58 48.38 -4.48
C SER A 124 21.37 46.87 -4.76
N ASN A 125 21.64 45.97 -3.80
CA ASN A 125 21.52 44.54 -3.99
C ASN A 125 20.82 43.91 -2.78
N LEU A 126 19.56 43.44 -2.97
CA LEU A 126 18.75 42.84 -1.94
C LEU A 126 18.73 41.31 -2.06
N LYS A 127 19.10 40.62 -0.98
CA LYS A 127 18.86 39.18 -0.85
C LYS A 127 17.60 38.98 -0.03
N ILE A 128 16.58 38.41 -0.64
CA ILE A 128 15.23 38.25 -0.05
C ILE A 128 14.93 36.75 0.00
N THR A 129 14.71 36.27 1.17
CA THR A 129 14.19 34.89 1.36
C THR A 129 12.70 34.99 1.61
N LEU A 130 11.87 34.30 0.84
CA LEU A 130 10.45 34.11 1.14
C LEU A 130 10.31 32.80 1.87
N ASN A 131 9.58 32.87 2.96
CA ASN A 131 9.20 31.67 3.71
C ASN A 131 7.89 31.13 3.14
N GLU A 132 7.71 29.82 3.12
CA GLU A 132 6.42 29.21 2.78
C GLU A 132 5.33 29.82 3.66
N ASP A 133 4.18 30.15 3.07
CA ASP A 133 3.09 30.80 3.80
C ASP A 133 2.42 29.79 4.73
N GLU A 134 2.74 29.86 6.02
CA GLU A 134 2.15 29.00 7.05
C GLU A 134 0.62 29.17 7.18
N ALA A 135 0.07 30.29 6.73
CA ALA A 135 -1.38 30.51 6.61
C ALA A 135 -1.99 29.65 5.47
N GLN A 136 -1.20 29.04 4.59
CA GLN A 136 -1.68 28.23 3.49
C GLN A 136 -2.17 26.85 3.89
N ASN A 137 -1.91 26.30 5.07
CA ASN A 137 -2.52 25.06 5.52
C ASN A 137 -4.07 25.09 5.46
N LEU A 138 -4.68 26.27 5.56
CA LEU A 138 -6.12 26.49 5.41
C LEU A 138 -6.56 26.71 3.95
N ASN A 139 -5.66 27.20 3.10
CA ASN A 139 -5.88 27.37 1.66
C ASN A 139 -5.41 26.17 0.84
N GLU A 140 -4.77 25.18 1.48
CA GLU A 140 -4.41 23.91 0.86
C GLU A 140 -5.62 23.30 0.17
N VAL A 141 -5.46 22.99 -1.11
CA VAL A 141 -6.50 22.36 -1.91
C VAL A 141 -6.34 20.86 -1.80
N VAL A 142 -7.33 20.19 -1.25
CA VAL A 142 -7.36 18.73 -1.18
C VAL A 142 -8.24 18.17 -2.29
N VAL A 143 -7.83 17.05 -2.86
CA VAL A 143 -8.62 16.32 -3.83
C VAL A 143 -9.74 15.61 -3.08
N VAL A 144 -10.96 15.95 -3.42
CA VAL A 144 -12.18 15.29 -2.96
C VAL A 144 -12.81 14.55 -4.14
N GLY A 145 -13.78 13.70 -3.89
CA GLY A 145 -14.43 12.98 -4.96
C GLY A 145 -14.94 13.89 -6.08
N TYR A 146 -14.49 13.60 -7.31
CA TYR A 146 -14.84 14.34 -8.55
C TYR A 146 -14.58 15.86 -8.50
N GLY A 147 -13.57 16.30 -7.74
CA GLY A 147 -13.18 17.70 -7.69
C GLY A 147 -12.12 18.00 -6.64
N THR A 148 -11.89 19.28 -6.43
CA THR A 148 -10.98 19.79 -5.41
C THR A 148 -11.70 20.75 -4.50
N GLN A 149 -11.37 20.78 -3.21
CA GLN A 149 -11.90 21.71 -2.23
C GLN A 149 -10.77 22.29 -1.38
N LYS A 150 -10.96 23.49 -0.87
CA LYS A 150 -10.07 24.03 0.14
C LYS A 150 -10.21 23.23 1.43
N LYS A 151 -9.12 22.84 2.06
CA LYS A 151 -9.09 22.08 3.31
C LYS A 151 -9.96 22.72 4.40
N ALA A 152 -10.00 24.03 4.46
CA ALA A 152 -10.85 24.79 5.37
C ALA A 152 -12.35 24.49 5.18
N SER A 153 -12.82 24.29 3.95
CA SER A 153 -14.23 24.03 3.62
C SER A 153 -14.61 22.55 3.59
N VAL A 154 -13.66 21.63 3.71
CA VAL A 154 -13.92 20.20 3.75
C VAL A 154 -14.56 19.82 5.09
N THR A 155 -15.69 19.13 5.04
CA THR A 155 -16.41 18.61 6.21
C THR A 155 -16.15 17.12 6.45
N GLY A 156 -15.67 16.40 5.43
CA GLY A 156 -15.33 14.97 5.51
C GLY A 156 -13.97 14.68 6.16
N ALA A 157 -13.81 13.46 6.67
CA ALA A 157 -12.54 12.96 7.22
C ALA A 157 -11.59 12.52 6.09
N ILE A 158 -10.60 13.36 5.77
CA ILE A 158 -9.62 13.13 4.70
C ILE A 158 -8.21 13.22 5.28
N ALA A 159 -7.33 12.27 4.91
CA ALA A 159 -5.90 12.35 5.14
C ALA A 159 -5.17 12.38 3.79
N SER A 160 -4.13 13.20 3.66
CA SER A 160 -3.41 13.38 2.40
C SER A 160 -1.89 13.37 2.63
N VAL A 161 -1.15 12.84 1.66
CA VAL A 161 0.31 12.94 1.55
C VAL A 161 0.69 13.39 0.15
N THR A 162 1.79 14.12 0.05
CA THR A 162 2.31 14.67 -1.21
C THR A 162 3.44 13.83 -1.79
N THR A 163 3.89 14.15 -3.00
CA THR A 163 5.09 13.55 -3.60
C THR A 163 6.30 13.61 -2.66
N LYS A 164 6.52 14.76 -2.00
CA LYS A 164 7.64 14.97 -1.10
C LYS A 164 7.65 13.96 0.04
N ASP A 165 6.48 13.70 0.63
CA ASP A 165 6.32 12.67 1.67
C ASP A 165 6.58 11.25 1.14
N LEU A 166 6.17 10.95 -0.10
CA LEU A 166 6.35 9.62 -0.69
C LEU A 166 7.82 9.32 -0.98
N VAL A 167 8.52 10.27 -1.60
CA VAL A 167 9.92 10.10 -2.04
C VAL A 167 10.88 9.95 -0.85
N GLN A 168 10.59 10.54 0.30
CA GLN A 168 11.37 10.36 1.55
C GLN A 168 11.48 8.90 2.01
N THR A 169 10.60 8.01 1.53
CA THR A 169 10.64 6.59 1.90
C THR A 169 10.76 5.76 0.63
N PRO A 170 11.95 5.64 0.05
CA PRO A 170 12.14 4.95 -1.22
C PRO A 170 11.87 3.45 -1.05
N GLN A 171 10.68 3.01 -1.48
CA GLN A 171 10.23 1.62 -1.49
C GLN A 171 9.86 1.21 -2.92
N ALA A 172 9.79 -0.11 -3.18
CA ALA A 172 9.43 -0.62 -4.49
C ALA A 172 7.97 -0.34 -4.88
N ASN A 173 7.07 -0.28 -3.89
CA ASN A 173 5.63 -0.15 -4.09
C ASN A 173 5.03 1.02 -3.30
N ILE A 174 4.06 1.71 -3.92
CA ILE A 174 3.38 2.86 -3.30
C ILE A 174 2.70 2.47 -1.99
N SER A 175 2.08 1.28 -1.90
CA SER A 175 1.45 0.81 -0.66
C SER A 175 2.39 0.82 0.55
N ASN A 176 3.69 0.54 0.33
CA ASN A 176 4.71 0.54 1.39
C ASN A 176 5.17 1.96 1.76
N MET A 177 5.08 2.92 0.82
CA MET A 177 5.47 4.32 1.06
C MET A 177 4.46 5.08 1.93
N LEU A 178 3.19 4.62 1.95
CA LEU A 178 2.10 5.23 2.72
C LEU A 178 2.12 4.88 4.20
N VAL A 179 2.85 3.82 4.57
CA VAL A 179 2.86 3.23 5.92
C VAL A 179 3.40 4.21 6.96
N GLY A 180 2.65 4.41 8.05
CA GLY A 180 3.04 5.30 9.15
C GLY A 180 2.88 6.79 8.88
N LYS A 181 2.39 7.18 7.69
CA LYS A 181 2.23 8.59 7.29
C LYS A 181 0.79 9.09 7.31
N MET A 182 -0.18 8.19 7.32
CA MET A 182 -1.60 8.54 7.20
C MET A 182 -2.41 7.93 8.33
N PRO A 183 -3.11 8.74 9.16
CA PRO A 183 -3.98 8.22 10.20
C PRO A 183 -5.14 7.40 9.61
N GLY A 184 -5.45 6.26 10.23
CA GLY A 184 -6.51 5.36 9.79
C GLY A 184 -6.11 4.36 8.70
N LEU A 185 -4.89 4.42 8.15
CA LEU A 185 -4.41 3.48 7.16
C LEU A 185 -3.59 2.36 7.81
N ILE A 186 -4.11 1.15 7.79
CA ILE A 186 -3.38 -0.07 8.16
C ILE A 186 -2.74 -0.64 6.89
N ALA A 187 -1.45 -0.93 6.96
CA ALA A 187 -0.73 -1.56 5.87
C ALA A 187 0.09 -2.73 6.40
N MET A 188 -0.13 -3.91 5.83
CA MET A 188 0.51 -5.16 6.23
C MET A 188 1.30 -5.73 5.06
N GLN A 189 2.63 -5.64 5.13
CA GLN A 189 3.53 -6.25 4.16
C GLN A 189 3.88 -7.67 4.61
N ARG A 190 3.59 -8.67 3.79
CA ARG A 190 3.81 -10.09 4.10
C ARG A 190 5.04 -10.68 3.46
N SER A 191 5.57 -10.07 2.42
CA SER A 191 6.74 -10.52 1.67
C SER A 191 7.66 -9.35 1.37
N GLY A 192 8.96 -9.63 1.21
CA GLY A 192 9.95 -8.68 0.69
C GLY A 192 10.57 -9.16 -0.63
N ALA A 193 10.03 -10.23 -1.23
CA ALA A 193 10.53 -10.77 -2.48
C ALA A 193 10.19 -9.84 -3.67
N PRO A 194 11.10 -9.69 -4.66
CA PRO A 194 10.84 -8.89 -5.84
C PRO A 194 9.55 -9.25 -6.54
N GLY A 195 8.68 -8.24 -6.80
CA GLY A 195 7.37 -8.40 -7.42
C GLY A 195 6.25 -8.93 -6.50
N GLU A 196 6.55 -9.31 -5.25
CA GLU A 196 5.60 -9.83 -4.26
C GLU A 196 5.61 -9.01 -2.95
N ASP A 197 6.23 -7.86 -2.93
CA ASP A 197 6.52 -7.05 -1.74
C ASP A 197 5.50 -5.93 -1.47
N ASN A 198 4.31 -5.99 -2.05
CA ASN A 198 3.23 -5.04 -1.80
C ASN A 198 2.55 -5.26 -0.44
N SER A 199 2.01 -4.17 0.14
CA SER A 199 1.20 -4.23 1.35
C SER A 199 -0.29 -4.38 1.05
N THR A 200 -0.96 -5.18 1.88
CA THR A 200 -2.43 -5.15 1.99
C THR A 200 -2.84 -3.91 2.75
N LEU A 201 -3.70 -3.09 2.16
CA LEU A 201 -4.18 -1.84 2.76
C LEU A 201 -5.59 -2.00 3.29
N LEU A 202 -5.84 -1.49 4.51
CA LEU A 202 -7.17 -1.37 5.12
C LEU A 202 -7.35 0.05 5.64
N ILE A 203 -8.56 0.59 5.53
CA ILE A 203 -8.91 1.91 6.08
C ILE A 203 -9.80 1.69 7.30
N ARG A 204 -9.35 2.18 8.47
CA ARG A 204 -10.04 2.05 9.76
C ARG A 204 -10.28 0.59 10.18
N GLY A 205 -9.40 -0.32 9.78
CA GLY A 205 -9.47 -1.73 10.16
C GLY A 205 -10.44 -2.56 9.30
N VAL A 206 -10.87 -3.68 9.86
CA VAL A 206 -11.79 -4.60 9.22
C VAL A 206 -13.22 -4.24 9.61
N SER A 207 -14.05 -3.91 8.63
CA SER A 207 -15.44 -3.51 8.85
C SER A 207 -16.49 -4.45 8.23
N THR A 208 -16.02 -5.55 7.62
CA THR A 208 -16.87 -6.64 7.12
C THR A 208 -16.16 -7.97 7.33
N PHE A 209 -16.93 -9.05 7.48
CA PHE A 209 -16.40 -10.40 7.46
C PHE A 209 -16.62 -11.10 6.10
N SER A 210 -17.10 -10.37 5.09
CA SER A 210 -17.01 -10.84 3.71
C SER A 210 -15.57 -10.76 3.20
N ASP A 211 -15.22 -11.54 2.17
CA ASP A 211 -13.84 -11.68 1.67
C ASP A 211 -13.22 -10.39 1.10
N ASN A 212 -14.01 -9.35 0.89
CA ASN A 212 -13.54 -8.12 0.27
C ASN A 212 -13.49 -6.93 1.22
N THR A 213 -12.34 -6.75 1.85
CA THR A 213 -12.03 -5.64 2.77
C THR A 213 -11.21 -4.52 2.13
N ALA A 214 -10.74 -4.69 0.88
CA ALA A 214 -9.86 -3.75 0.21
C ALA A 214 -10.55 -2.40 -0.08
N PRO A 215 -9.86 -1.26 0.10
CA PRO A 215 -10.37 0.04 -0.30
C PRO A 215 -10.47 0.18 -1.82
N LEU A 216 -11.34 1.07 -2.28
CA LEU A 216 -11.41 1.46 -3.67
C LEU A 216 -10.22 2.35 -4.03
N VAL A 217 -9.50 2.06 -5.11
CA VAL A 217 -8.40 2.90 -5.58
C VAL A 217 -8.79 3.62 -6.86
N MET A 218 -8.69 4.94 -6.82
CA MET A 218 -8.97 5.85 -7.93
C MET A 218 -7.70 6.56 -8.36
N ILE A 219 -7.34 6.47 -9.63
CA ILE A 219 -6.22 7.22 -10.22
C ILE A 219 -6.80 8.21 -11.23
N ASP A 220 -6.63 9.50 -10.96
CA ASP A 220 -7.16 10.60 -11.79
C ASP A 220 -8.66 10.47 -12.09
N GLY A 221 -9.44 10.03 -11.08
CA GLY A 221 -10.90 9.89 -11.18
C GLY A 221 -11.41 8.57 -11.77
N VAL A 222 -10.53 7.68 -12.20
CA VAL A 222 -10.89 6.35 -12.74
C VAL A 222 -10.45 5.25 -11.77
N GLU A 223 -11.32 4.27 -11.53
CA GLU A 223 -10.99 3.10 -10.70
C GLU A 223 -9.91 2.25 -11.38
N ARG A 224 -8.75 2.13 -10.75
CA ARG A 224 -7.58 1.37 -11.23
C ARG A 224 -6.92 0.63 -10.07
N PRO A 225 -7.09 -0.69 -9.96
CA PRO A 225 -6.54 -1.46 -8.85
C PRO A 225 -5.01 -1.59 -8.90
N ASN A 226 -4.40 -1.49 -10.08
CA ASN A 226 -2.96 -1.65 -10.28
C ASN A 226 -2.22 -0.33 -10.05
N TYR A 227 -2.04 0.09 -8.80
CA TYR A 227 -1.40 1.34 -8.42
C TYR A 227 0.01 1.18 -7.83
N ASN A 228 0.36 -0.03 -7.38
CA ASN A 228 1.63 -0.26 -6.67
C ASN A 228 2.87 0.03 -7.50
N GLY A 229 2.80 -0.20 -8.81
CA GLY A 229 3.91 0.04 -9.71
C GLY A 229 4.05 1.47 -10.24
N LEU A 230 3.23 2.42 -9.79
CA LEU A 230 3.41 3.82 -10.15
C LEU A 230 4.73 4.38 -9.63
N ASP A 231 5.37 5.24 -10.40
CA ASP A 231 6.53 5.97 -9.92
C ASP A 231 6.09 7.10 -8.96
N PRO A 232 6.66 7.22 -7.76
CA PRO A 232 6.28 8.27 -6.81
C PRO A 232 6.48 9.69 -7.37
N ASN A 233 7.42 9.87 -8.32
CA ASN A 233 7.65 11.16 -8.98
C ASN A 233 6.56 11.55 -10.00
N GLU A 234 5.68 10.61 -10.41
CA GLU A 234 4.51 10.88 -11.23
C GLU A 234 3.30 11.33 -10.40
N ILE A 235 3.33 11.11 -9.09
CA ILE A 235 2.22 11.36 -8.17
C ILE A 235 2.32 12.78 -7.63
N GLU A 236 1.24 13.54 -7.64
CA GLU A 236 1.11 14.83 -6.98
C GLU A 236 0.68 14.66 -5.52
N SER A 237 -0.35 13.84 -5.29
CA SER A 237 -0.85 13.55 -3.94
C SER A 237 -1.56 12.21 -3.89
N VAL A 238 -1.60 11.63 -2.67
CA VAL A 238 -2.45 10.50 -2.32
C VAL A 238 -3.35 10.94 -1.16
N SER A 239 -4.67 10.84 -1.34
CA SER A 239 -5.67 11.17 -0.33
C SER A 239 -6.49 9.94 0.03
N ILE A 240 -6.84 9.79 1.30
CA ILE A 240 -7.70 8.72 1.80
C ILE A 240 -9.00 9.32 2.30
N LEU A 241 -10.11 8.83 1.74
CA LEU A 241 -11.47 9.19 2.14
C LEU A 241 -12.00 8.11 3.08
N LYS A 242 -12.43 8.50 4.28
CA LYS A 242 -12.69 7.55 5.36
C LYS A 242 -14.16 7.49 5.80
N ASP A 243 -14.90 8.57 5.69
CA ASP A 243 -16.28 8.69 6.16
C ASP A 243 -17.32 8.60 5.02
N ALA A 244 -18.61 8.61 5.39
CA ALA A 244 -19.70 8.46 4.42
C ALA A 244 -19.80 9.66 3.48
N SER A 245 -19.63 10.90 3.98
CA SER A 245 -19.75 12.10 3.15
C SER A 245 -18.70 12.12 2.03
N ALA A 246 -17.44 11.81 2.38
CA ALA A 246 -16.36 11.77 1.40
C ALA A 246 -16.47 10.59 0.42
N THR A 247 -17.06 9.44 0.84
CA THR A 247 -17.09 8.20 0.02
C THR A 247 -18.42 7.96 -0.70
N ALA A 248 -19.54 8.55 -0.28
CA ALA A 248 -20.88 8.35 -0.88
C ALA A 248 -20.92 8.70 -2.38
N ILE A 249 -20.14 9.67 -2.81
CA ILE A 249 -20.02 10.07 -4.23
C ILE A 249 -19.33 9.02 -5.12
N TYR A 250 -18.58 8.08 -4.53
CA TYR A 250 -18.07 6.89 -5.23
C TYR A 250 -19.06 5.72 -5.15
N GLY A 251 -20.21 5.96 -4.56
CA GLY A 251 -21.35 5.05 -4.47
C GLY A 251 -20.98 3.78 -3.72
N VAL A 252 -21.41 2.68 -4.31
CA VAL A 252 -21.39 1.34 -3.73
C VAL A 252 -20.01 0.72 -3.50
N ARG A 253 -18.95 1.30 -4.01
CA ARG A 253 -17.60 0.75 -3.86
C ARG A 253 -16.78 1.45 -2.78
N GLY A 254 -17.31 2.56 -2.23
CA GLY A 254 -16.67 3.34 -1.21
C GLY A 254 -16.85 2.83 0.23
N ALA A 255 -17.55 1.71 0.45
CA ALA A 255 -17.85 1.22 1.79
C ALA A 255 -16.59 0.93 2.64
N ASN A 256 -15.52 0.40 2.04
CA ASN A 256 -14.24 0.13 2.70
C ASN A 256 -13.26 1.33 2.67
N GLY A 257 -13.76 2.53 2.32
CA GLY A 257 -12.95 3.72 2.09
C GLY A 257 -12.39 3.81 0.67
N VAL A 258 -11.83 4.98 0.34
CA VAL A 258 -11.31 5.27 -1.00
C VAL A 258 -9.91 5.85 -0.91
N ILE A 259 -9.01 5.38 -1.74
CA ILE A 259 -7.67 5.94 -1.95
C ILE A 259 -7.68 6.68 -3.28
N LEU A 260 -7.47 7.99 -3.23
CA LEU A 260 -7.36 8.85 -4.41
C LEU A 260 -5.91 9.12 -4.70
N ILE A 261 -5.46 8.75 -5.88
CA ILE A 261 -4.13 9.06 -6.39
C ILE A 261 -4.29 10.09 -7.49
N THR A 262 -3.71 11.26 -7.29
CA THR A 262 -3.67 12.32 -8.30
C THR A 262 -2.28 12.37 -8.89
N THR A 263 -2.19 12.35 -10.22
CA THR A 263 -0.91 12.43 -10.92
C THR A 263 -0.55 13.88 -11.27
N ARG A 264 0.73 14.15 -11.41
CA ARG A 264 1.25 15.50 -11.72
C ARG A 264 0.74 16.00 -13.07
N LYS A 265 0.44 17.28 -13.12
CA LYS A 265 -0.01 18.01 -14.32
C LYS A 265 1.02 19.03 -14.77
N GLY A 266 0.95 19.43 -16.04
CA GLY A 266 1.75 20.52 -16.56
C GLY A 266 1.36 21.85 -15.93
N GLN A 267 2.35 22.72 -15.76
CA GLN A 267 2.17 24.08 -15.28
C GLN A 267 2.59 25.08 -16.38
N LYS A 268 2.01 26.29 -16.33
CA LYS A 268 2.43 27.37 -17.22
C LYS A 268 3.84 27.80 -16.86
N GLY A 269 4.74 27.82 -17.84
CA GLY A 269 6.14 28.22 -17.65
C GLY A 269 7.05 27.61 -18.70
N LYS A 270 8.34 27.95 -18.58
CA LYS A 270 9.37 27.31 -19.40
C LYS A 270 9.45 25.82 -19.12
N PRO A 271 9.93 25.00 -20.07
CA PRO A 271 10.17 23.58 -19.80
C PRO A 271 11.09 23.39 -18.60
N HIS A 272 10.65 22.61 -17.64
CA HIS A 272 11.41 22.18 -16.47
C HIS A 272 11.72 20.70 -16.63
N LEU A 273 13.01 20.37 -16.66
CA LEU A 273 13.52 19.00 -16.67
C LEU A 273 13.94 18.63 -15.26
N SER A 274 13.54 17.44 -14.83
CA SER A 274 14.02 16.87 -13.59
C SER A 274 14.43 15.41 -13.78
N TYR A 275 15.51 15.05 -13.14
CA TYR A 275 15.96 13.68 -13.06
C TYR A 275 16.14 13.29 -11.59
N SER A 276 15.63 12.14 -11.21
CA SER A 276 15.91 11.52 -9.92
C SER A 276 16.43 10.11 -10.10
N GLY A 277 17.51 9.77 -9.41
CA GLY A 277 18.10 8.46 -9.43
C GLY A 277 18.31 7.94 -8.01
N ASN A 278 17.99 6.67 -7.78
CA ASN A 278 18.18 6.00 -6.50
C ASN A 278 18.85 4.64 -6.74
N VAL A 279 19.91 4.37 -5.98
CA VAL A 279 20.56 3.06 -5.94
C VAL A 279 20.56 2.60 -4.49
N ALA A 280 20.04 1.40 -4.25
CA ALA A 280 19.89 0.86 -2.92
C ALA A 280 20.51 -0.54 -2.82
N VAL A 281 21.16 -0.80 -1.68
CA VAL A 281 21.59 -2.12 -1.27
C VAL A 281 20.53 -2.66 -0.30
N GLN A 282 19.95 -3.81 -0.62
CA GLN A 282 18.92 -4.48 0.18
C GLN A 282 19.52 -5.69 0.87
N SER A 283 19.22 -5.86 2.15
CA SER A 283 19.62 -7.03 2.93
C SER A 283 18.46 -7.50 3.80
N PRO A 284 18.36 -8.81 4.14
CA PRO A 284 17.39 -9.30 5.11
C PRO A 284 17.63 -8.68 6.48
N THR A 285 16.57 -8.24 7.14
CA THR A 285 16.64 -7.66 8.51
C THR A 285 16.64 -8.74 9.59
N ALA A 286 16.05 -9.90 9.32
CA ALA A 286 16.03 -11.06 10.20
C ALA A 286 15.92 -12.33 9.36
N LEU A 287 16.62 -13.37 9.75
CA LEU A 287 16.58 -14.70 9.15
C LEU A 287 16.32 -15.73 10.24
N PRO A 288 15.63 -16.83 9.95
CA PRO A 288 15.47 -17.92 10.89
C PRO A 288 16.80 -18.64 11.13
N HIS A 289 17.03 -19.05 12.36
CA HIS A 289 18.18 -19.86 12.77
C HIS A 289 17.73 -21.28 13.04
N TYR A 290 18.43 -22.23 12.43
CA TYR A 290 18.18 -23.67 12.57
C TYR A 290 19.32 -24.34 13.35
N LEU A 291 19.05 -25.55 13.89
CA LEU A 291 20.05 -26.36 14.54
C LEU A 291 21.10 -26.82 13.53
N ASN A 292 22.31 -27.04 14.00
CA ASN A 292 23.32 -27.80 13.27
C ASN A 292 23.03 -29.30 13.34
N SER A 293 23.74 -30.11 12.53
CA SER A 293 23.45 -31.54 12.41
C SER A 293 23.65 -32.32 13.70
N ALA A 294 24.68 -32.04 14.47
CA ALA A 294 24.91 -32.72 15.75
C ALA A 294 23.78 -32.42 16.74
N GLN A 295 23.43 -31.15 16.91
CA GLN A 295 22.31 -30.73 17.75
C GLN A 295 20.99 -31.35 17.27
N TYR A 296 20.76 -31.39 15.96
CA TYR A 296 19.57 -32.02 15.38
C TYR A 296 19.47 -33.50 15.75
N CYS A 297 20.57 -34.26 15.62
CA CYS A 297 20.63 -35.69 15.97
C CYS A 297 20.34 -35.93 17.47
N GLU A 298 20.94 -35.12 18.33
CA GLU A 298 20.71 -35.19 19.79
C GLU A 298 19.23 -34.95 20.13
N MET A 299 18.65 -33.87 19.57
CA MET A 299 17.22 -33.50 19.81
C MET A 299 16.28 -34.53 19.21
N TYR A 300 16.62 -35.11 18.06
CA TYR A 300 15.84 -36.16 17.44
C TYR A 300 15.81 -37.44 18.29
N ASN A 301 16.96 -37.87 18.77
CA ASN A 301 17.06 -39.05 19.67
C ASN A 301 16.27 -38.79 20.96
N GLU A 302 16.32 -37.59 21.53
CA GLU A 302 15.51 -37.20 22.70
C GLU A 302 14.01 -37.28 22.41
N ALA A 303 13.55 -36.77 21.27
CA ALA A 303 12.15 -36.84 20.87
C ALA A 303 11.68 -38.31 20.72
N LEU A 304 12.51 -39.16 20.13
CA LEU A 304 12.25 -40.62 20.05
C LEU A 304 12.16 -41.26 21.42
N LYS A 305 13.03 -40.92 22.35
CA LYS A 305 13.02 -41.40 23.73
C LYS A 305 11.73 -41.01 24.46
N ASN A 306 11.32 -39.75 24.33
CA ASN A 306 10.08 -39.23 24.91
C ASN A 306 8.87 -39.97 24.34
N ASP A 307 8.82 -40.15 23.01
CA ASP A 307 7.73 -40.87 22.36
C ASP A 307 7.66 -42.36 22.70
N ALA A 308 8.81 -43.02 22.81
CA ALA A 308 8.88 -44.41 23.25
C ALA A 308 8.23 -44.59 24.62
N TYR A 309 8.50 -43.67 25.52
CA TYR A 309 7.86 -43.63 26.83
C TYR A 309 6.33 -43.43 26.72
N THR A 310 5.89 -42.43 25.98
CA THR A 310 4.45 -42.14 25.77
C THR A 310 3.72 -43.35 25.15
N LYS A 311 4.35 -44.05 24.24
CA LYS A 311 3.80 -45.22 23.52
C LYS A 311 3.96 -46.53 24.28
N GLY A 312 4.76 -46.54 25.35
CA GLY A 312 5.11 -47.77 26.10
C GLY A 312 5.94 -48.75 25.26
N THR A 313 6.82 -48.24 24.40
CA THR A 313 7.71 -49.02 23.56
C THR A 313 9.17 -48.89 23.99
N SER A 314 10.02 -49.81 23.54
CA SER A 314 11.45 -49.72 23.79
C SER A 314 12.05 -48.55 22.99
N TYR A 315 12.96 -47.80 23.63
CA TYR A 315 13.68 -46.74 22.96
C TYR A 315 14.84 -47.32 22.13
N VAL A 316 14.95 -46.91 20.89
CA VAL A 316 16.10 -47.19 20.02
C VAL A 316 16.56 -45.86 19.43
N PRO A 317 17.81 -45.43 19.68
CA PRO A 317 18.30 -44.21 19.07
C PRO A 317 18.41 -44.37 17.55
N ARG A 318 18.03 -43.32 16.81
CA ARG A 318 18.21 -43.26 15.35
C ARG A 318 19.64 -42.97 14.97
N PHE A 319 20.32 -42.14 15.72
CA PHE A 319 21.71 -41.73 15.52
C PHE A 319 22.56 -42.25 16.66
N THR A 320 23.66 -42.91 16.29
CA THR A 320 24.65 -43.39 17.25
C THR A 320 25.53 -42.23 17.75
N ASP A 321 26.23 -42.47 18.85
CA ASP A 321 27.19 -41.46 19.38
C ASP A 321 28.30 -41.18 18.35
N GLU A 322 28.69 -42.20 17.54
CA GLU A 322 29.66 -42.00 16.46
C GLU A 322 29.11 -41.14 15.33
N ASP A 323 27.86 -41.35 14.89
CA ASP A 323 27.22 -40.47 13.91
C ASP A 323 27.22 -39.01 14.41
N ILE A 324 26.79 -38.80 15.66
CA ILE A 324 26.72 -37.45 16.27
C ILE A 324 28.14 -36.86 16.34
N ARG A 325 29.16 -37.65 16.61
CA ARG A 325 30.55 -37.20 16.62
C ARG A 325 30.99 -36.76 15.23
N LEU A 326 30.74 -37.56 14.19
CA LEU A 326 31.10 -37.24 12.81
C LEU A 326 30.42 -35.96 12.32
N TYR A 327 29.16 -35.79 12.63
CA TYR A 327 28.41 -34.53 12.34
C TYR A 327 28.99 -33.32 13.08
N ARG A 328 29.43 -33.53 14.34
CA ARG A 328 29.98 -32.44 15.18
C ARG A 328 31.35 -32.02 14.72
N ASP A 329 32.25 -33.02 14.45
CA ASP A 329 33.63 -32.78 14.11
C ASP A 329 33.80 -32.35 12.65
N GLY A 330 32.81 -32.60 11.78
CA GLY A 330 32.81 -32.23 10.36
C GLY A 330 33.93 -32.92 9.58
N THR A 331 34.41 -34.07 10.02
CA THR A 331 35.53 -34.84 9.40
C THR A 331 35.08 -35.55 8.11
N ASP A 332 33.78 -35.72 7.91
CA ASP A 332 33.21 -36.36 6.70
C ASP A 332 32.04 -35.49 6.15
N PRO A 333 32.33 -34.33 5.58
CA PRO A 333 31.31 -33.32 5.30
C PRO A 333 30.35 -33.68 4.15
N ILE A 334 30.68 -34.72 3.37
CA ILE A 334 29.83 -35.19 2.27
C ILE A 334 28.84 -36.25 2.76
N MET A 335 29.33 -37.24 3.53
CA MET A 335 28.48 -38.33 4.06
C MET A 335 27.77 -37.95 5.36
N HIS A 336 28.37 -37.04 6.15
CA HIS A 336 27.82 -36.47 7.39
C HIS A 336 27.76 -34.93 7.28
N PRO A 337 26.89 -34.41 6.40
CA PRO A 337 26.84 -32.97 6.13
C PRO A 337 26.29 -32.18 7.32
N ASN A 338 26.68 -30.92 7.40
CA ASN A 338 26.14 -29.93 8.29
C ASN A 338 25.74 -28.67 7.49
N THR A 339 24.61 -28.78 6.81
CA THR A 339 24.21 -27.78 5.81
C THR A 339 23.35 -26.68 6.44
N ASP A 340 23.88 -25.45 6.54
CA ASP A 340 23.11 -24.26 6.80
C ASP A 340 22.36 -23.83 5.52
N TRP A 341 21.14 -24.30 5.37
CA TRP A 341 20.32 -23.99 4.20
C TRP A 341 20.07 -22.52 3.98
N VAL A 342 19.82 -21.75 5.04
CA VAL A 342 19.56 -20.31 4.96
C VAL A 342 20.81 -19.56 4.50
N GLY A 343 21.93 -19.79 5.14
CA GLY A 343 23.22 -19.17 4.77
C GLY A 343 23.72 -19.61 3.40
N THR A 344 23.42 -20.85 2.99
CA THR A 344 23.79 -21.39 1.71
C THR A 344 22.97 -20.81 0.56
N PHE A 345 21.66 -20.62 0.77
CA PHE A 345 20.73 -20.14 -0.26
C PHE A 345 20.78 -18.62 -0.47
N LEU A 346 20.95 -17.85 0.61
CA LEU A 346 20.74 -16.41 0.53
C LEU A 346 22.05 -15.63 0.36
N ARG A 347 21.99 -14.60 -0.50
CA ARG A 347 23.00 -13.54 -0.56
C ARG A 347 22.82 -12.61 0.64
N LYS A 348 23.92 -12.04 1.10
CA LYS A 348 23.89 -11.03 2.15
C LYS A 348 23.19 -9.75 1.69
N ALA A 349 23.28 -9.44 0.40
CA ALA A 349 22.69 -8.23 -0.18
C ALA A 349 22.33 -8.42 -1.67
N SER A 350 21.38 -7.62 -2.14
CA SER A 350 21.04 -7.43 -3.55
C SER A 350 20.93 -5.94 -3.88
N LEU A 351 20.93 -5.61 -5.16
CA LEU A 351 20.82 -4.22 -5.63
C LEU A 351 19.39 -3.92 -6.09
N ARG A 352 18.98 -2.68 -5.84
CA ARG A 352 17.78 -2.08 -6.41
C ARG A 352 18.16 -0.72 -6.98
N THR A 353 17.67 -0.42 -8.18
CA THR A 353 17.85 0.87 -8.83
C THR A 353 16.52 1.43 -9.29
N GLN A 354 16.38 2.75 -9.21
CA GLN A 354 15.22 3.46 -9.70
C GLN A 354 15.68 4.76 -10.33
N HIS A 355 15.21 5.05 -11.52
CA HIS A 355 15.53 6.24 -12.28
C HIS A 355 14.25 6.84 -12.83
N ASN A 356 14.07 8.14 -12.70
CA ASN A 356 12.91 8.83 -13.21
C ASN A 356 13.36 10.14 -13.91
N PHE A 357 12.81 10.37 -15.07
CA PHE A 357 13.02 11.57 -15.88
C PHE A 357 11.67 12.23 -16.15
N ASN A 358 11.53 13.51 -15.80
CA ASN A 358 10.30 14.26 -16.00
C ASN A 358 10.56 15.54 -16.81
N ILE A 359 9.62 15.88 -17.65
CA ILE A 359 9.54 17.16 -18.36
C ILE A 359 8.16 17.75 -18.07
N SER A 360 8.12 18.98 -17.56
CA SER A 360 6.87 19.71 -17.35
C SER A 360 7.00 21.15 -17.85
N GLY A 361 5.89 21.71 -18.31
CA GLY A 361 5.86 23.06 -18.80
C GLY A 361 4.55 23.43 -19.47
N GLY A 362 4.48 24.58 -20.12
CA GLY A 362 3.31 24.92 -20.90
C GLY A 362 3.11 26.40 -21.13
N THR A 363 2.15 26.67 -21.98
CA THR A 363 1.63 28.01 -22.30
C THR A 363 0.19 28.15 -21.78
N ASP A 364 -0.47 29.24 -22.08
CA ASP A 364 -1.90 29.41 -21.79
C ASP A 364 -2.78 28.44 -22.61
N ARG A 365 -2.29 27.91 -23.73
CA ARG A 365 -3.02 27.00 -24.60
C ARG A 365 -2.75 25.53 -24.32
N VAL A 366 -1.50 25.17 -24.00
CA VAL A 366 -1.10 23.77 -23.79
C VAL A 366 -0.21 23.70 -22.57
N LYS A 367 -0.55 22.80 -21.66
CA LYS A 367 0.29 22.42 -20.52
C LYS A 367 0.59 20.94 -20.63
N TYR A 368 1.79 20.54 -20.25
CA TYR A 368 2.22 19.15 -20.39
C TYR A 368 3.06 18.71 -19.20
N PHE A 369 2.88 17.44 -18.82
CA PHE A 369 3.75 16.70 -17.94
C PHE A 369 4.04 15.36 -18.61
N ILE A 370 5.31 15.03 -18.81
CA ILE A 370 5.77 13.77 -19.39
C ILE A 370 6.78 13.16 -18.45
N SER A 371 6.64 11.87 -18.19
CA SER A 371 7.51 11.10 -17.29
C SER A 371 7.94 9.80 -17.96
N ALA A 372 9.20 9.42 -17.72
CA ALA A 372 9.76 8.11 -18.05
C ALA A 372 10.50 7.57 -16.84
N GLY A 373 10.09 6.40 -16.35
CA GLY A 373 10.64 5.74 -15.18
C GLY A 373 11.22 4.38 -15.52
N PHE A 374 12.30 4.04 -14.84
CA PHE A 374 12.92 2.72 -14.85
C PHE A 374 13.15 2.27 -13.41
N PHE A 375 12.77 1.03 -13.12
CA PHE A 375 12.99 0.38 -11.83
C PHE A 375 13.52 -1.03 -12.05
N ASN A 376 14.50 -1.43 -11.26
CA ASN A 376 14.99 -2.81 -11.23
C ASN A 376 15.31 -3.23 -9.80
N GLN A 377 14.85 -4.42 -9.42
CA GLN A 377 15.12 -5.05 -8.12
C GLN A 377 15.60 -6.48 -8.33
N GLY A 378 16.78 -6.81 -7.83
CA GLY A 378 17.36 -8.14 -7.89
C GLY A 378 16.93 -9.03 -6.73
N GLY A 379 16.89 -10.33 -6.96
CA GLY A 379 16.61 -11.34 -5.95
C GLY A 379 17.79 -11.67 -5.06
N MET A 380 17.51 -12.40 -3.98
CA MET A 380 18.46 -12.71 -2.91
C MET A 380 19.08 -14.11 -2.99
N TYR A 381 18.68 -14.94 -3.95
CA TYR A 381 19.17 -16.32 -4.02
C TYR A 381 20.55 -16.42 -4.68
N LYS A 382 21.38 -17.35 -4.17
CA LYS A 382 22.69 -17.72 -4.74
C LYS A 382 22.56 -18.85 -5.75
N TYR A 383 23.56 -19.04 -6.57
CA TYR A 383 23.73 -20.18 -7.48
C TYR A 383 22.49 -20.51 -8.33
N THR A 384 21.84 -19.49 -8.80
CA THR A 384 20.55 -19.59 -9.51
C THR A 384 20.68 -19.73 -11.02
N LYS A 385 21.90 -19.56 -11.55
CA LYS A 385 22.17 -19.76 -12.99
C LYS A 385 22.29 -21.23 -13.31
N ILE A 386 21.38 -21.75 -14.13
CA ILE A 386 21.41 -23.13 -14.63
C ILE A 386 22.34 -23.21 -15.83
N ASP A 387 22.30 -22.22 -16.69
CA ASP A 387 23.19 -22.07 -17.86
C ASP A 387 23.33 -20.55 -18.18
N ARG A 388 23.93 -20.23 -19.32
CA ARG A 388 24.17 -18.84 -19.73
C ARG A 388 22.92 -18.00 -19.80
N ASP A 389 21.82 -18.59 -20.27
CA ASP A 389 20.59 -17.88 -20.63
C ASP A 389 19.45 -18.04 -19.57
N HIS A 390 19.60 -18.98 -18.64
CA HIS A 390 18.58 -19.35 -17.68
C HIS A 390 19.03 -19.10 -16.23
N ASP A 391 18.38 -18.12 -15.60
CA ASP A 391 18.58 -17.77 -14.19
C ASP A 391 17.23 -17.87 -13.46
N VAL A 392 17.16 -18.69 -12.42
CA VAL A 392 15.94 -18.93 -11.62
C VAL A 392 15.75 -17.91 -10.49
N ASN A 393 16.65 -16.93 -10.35
CA ASN A 393 16.54 -15.91 -9.33
C ASN A 393 15.31 -15.02 -9.56
N ALA A 394 14.78 -14.47 -8.46
CA ALA A 394 13.73 -13.47 -8.54
C ALA A 394 14.29 -12.14 -9.09
N SER A 395 13.50 -11.44 -9.89
CA SER A 395 13.78 -10.07 -10.30
C SER A 395 12.48 -9.35 -10.66
N ASP A 396 12.43 -8.03 -10.46
CA ASP A 396 11.34 -7.17 -10.88
C ASP A 396 11.92 -5.98 -11.65
N THR A 397 11.56 -5.89 -12.93
CA THR A 397 11.95 -4.77 -13.79
C THR A 397 10.71 -4.07 -14.28
N ARG A 398 10.63 -2.74 -14.11
CA ARG A 398 9.49 -1.92 -14.52
C ARG A 398 9.94 -0.76 -15.36
N TYR A 399 9.12 -0.45 -16.37
CA TYR A 399 9.21 0.74 -17.19
C TYR A 399 7.88 1.48 -17.11
N ASN A 400 7.91 2.72 -16.70
CA ASN A 400 6.73 3.59 -16.58
C ASN A 400 6.85 4.73 -17.59
N PHE A 401 5.77 4.98 -18.33
CA PHE A 401 5.63 6.14 -19.20
C PHE A 401 4.32 6.81 -18.90
N ARG A 402 4.35 8.13 -18.74
CA ARG A 402 3.16 8.95 -18.53
C ARG A 402 3.22 10.22 -19.35
N SER A 403 2.06 10.60 -19.89
CA SER A 403 1.87 11.88 -20.56
C SER A 403 0.52 12.47 -20.15
N ASN A 404 0.54 13.59 -19.46
CA ASN A 404 -0.65 14.36 -19.08
C ASN A 404 -0.61 15.68 -19.85
N LEU A 405 -1.59 15.90 -20.71
CA LEU A 405 -1.69 17.06 -21.60
C LEU A 405 -3.01 17.78 -21.35
N ASP A 406 -2.94 19.05 -21.06
CA ASP A 406 -4.07 19.94 -20.89
C ASP A 406 -4.11 20.95 -22.05
N PHE A 407 -5.18 20.95 -22.84
CA PHE A 407 -5.38 21.84 -23.98
C PHE A 407 -6.52 22.82 -23.68
N ASN A 408 -6.25 24.10 -23.63
CA ASN A 408 -7.24 25.16 -23.67
C ASN A 408 -7.54 25.49 -25.13
N ILE A 409 -8.50 24.79 -25.74
CA ILE A 409 -8.85 24.91 -27.16
C ILE A 409 -9.43 26.29 -27.42
N THR A 410 -10.34 26.70 -26.55
CA THR A 410 -10.85 28.07 -26.48
C THR A 410 -10.77 28.59 -25.03
N GLN A 411 -11.26 29.79 -24.77
CA GLN A 411 -11.35 30.30 -23.38
C GLN A 411 -12.31 29.49 -22.51
N ASP A 412 -13.33 28.90 -23.15
CA ASP A 412 -14.41 28.20 -22.46
C ASP A 412 -14.35 26.67 -22.66
N PHE A 413 -13.52 26.18 -23.62
CA PHE A 413 -13.43 24.76 -23.93
C PHE A 413 -12.02 24.19 -23.69
N LYS A 414 -11.96 23.19 -22.82
CA LYS A 414 -10.73 22.50 -22.43
C LYS A 414 -10.82 21.01 -22.75
N ALA A 415 -9.72 20.45 -23.24
CA ALA A 415 -9.52 19.01 -23.40
C ALA A 415 -8.33 18.55 -22.58
N VAL A 416 -8.47 17.40 -21.89
CA VAL A 416 -7.41 16.78 -21.13
C VAL A 416 -7.18 15.38 -21.70
N VAL A 417 -5.93 15.06 -22.01
CA VAL A 417 -5.49 13.75 -22.48
C VAL A 417 -4.50 13.19 -21.50
N GLN A 418 -4.79 12.03 -20.95
CA GLN A 418 -3.87 11.32 -20.05
C GLN A 418 -3.59 9.95 -20.62
N LEU A 419 -2.33 9.65 -20.83
CA LEU A 419 -1.85 8.36 -21.30
C LEU A 419 -0.80 7.86 -20.33
N SER A 420 -0.93 6.61 -19.87
CA SER A 420 0.14 5.96 -19.12
C SER A 420 0.30 4.51 -19.57
N THR A 421 1.54 4.07 -19.60
CA THR A 421 1.92 2.68 -19.87
C THR A 421 2.86 2.22 -18.79
N GLN A 422 2.59 1.05 -18.24
CA GLN A 422 3.45 0.36 -17.29
C GLN A 422 3.77 -1.02 -17.86
N ILE A 423 5.05 -1.30 -18.02
CA ILE A 423 5.57 -2.59 -18.47
C ILE A 423 6.33 -3.21 -17.30
N ASN A 424 5.93 -4.40 -16.91
CA ASN A 424 6.57 -5.17 -15.84
C ASN A 424 7.13 -6.47 -16.41
N ASP A 425 8.39 -6.74 -16.15
CA ASP A 425 9.04 -8.03 -16.40
C ASP A 425 9.48 -8.60 -15.05
N ILE A 426 8.68 -9.54 -14.53
CA ILE A 426 8.87 -10.13 -13.21
C ILE A 426 9.27 -11.58 -13.39
N ARG A 427 10.44 -11.94 -12.85
CA ARG A 427 10.89 -13.32 -12.76
C ARG A 427 10.76 -13.80 -11.33
N THR A 428 10.21 -14.98 -11.15
CA THR A 428 10.14 -15.67 -9.87
C THR A 428 10.60 -17.11 -10.04
N PRO A 429 11.16 -17.76 -9.00
CA PRO A 429 11.37 -19.20 -9.03
C PRO A 429 10.10 -19.93 -9.43
N GLY A 430 10.20 -20.95 -10.27
CA GLY A 430 9.03 -21.71 -10.76
C GLY A 430 8.23 -22.36 -9.65
N LEU A 431 8.91 -22.77 -8.58
CA LEU A 431 8.29 -23.27 -7.35
C LEU A 431 7.50 -22.19 -6.58
N GLY A 432 7.86 -20.91 -6.78
CA GLY A 432 7.36 -19.76 -6.00
C GLY A 432 8.12 -19.57 -4.68
N ASN A 433 8.23 -18.32 -4.24
CA ASN A 433 9.02 -17.98 -3.04
C ASN A 433 8.49 -18.67 -1.77
N SER A 434 7.18 -18.73 -1.57
CA SER A 434 6.56 -19.36 -0.40
C SER A 434 6.86 -20.85 -0.31
N ASN A 435 6.79 -21.57 -1.44
CA ASN A 435 7.10 -23.00 -1.47
C ASN A 435 8.61 -23.25 -1.30
N LEU A 436 9.46 -22.39 -1.86
CA LEU A 436 10.91 -22.50 -1.65
C LEU A 436 11.27 -22.38 -0.17
N TRP A 437 10.68 -21.42 0.55
CA TRP A 437 10.85 -21.30 2.00
C TRP A 437 10.31 -22.50 2.77
N LYS A 438 9.23 -23.12 2.28
CA LYS A 438 8.72 -24.37 2.81
C LYS A 438 9.74 -25.50 2.64
N GLU A 439 10.37 -25.65 1.46
CA GLU A 439 11.42 -26.63 1.22
C GLU A 439 12.66 -26.40 2.10
N ILE A 440 13.13 -25.14 2.23
CA ILE A 440 14.23 -24.77 3.13
C ILE A 440 13.90 -25.12 4.59
N SER A 441 12.65 -24.93 5.02
CA SER A 441 12.21 -25.26 6.37
C SER A 441 12.01 -26.76 6.58
N TRP A 442 11.83 -27.51 5.50
CA TRP A 442 11.65 -28.95 5.53
C TRP A 442 13.00 -29.68 5.55
N ALA A 443 13.95 -29.25 4.73
CA ALA A 443 15.25 -29.89 4.62
C ALA A 443 16.05 -29.84 5.93
N THR A 444 16.46 -30.99 6.40
CA THR A 444 17.30 -31.12 7.61
C THR A 444 18.75 -30.72 7.30
N PRO A 445 19.55 -30.31 8.30
CA PRO A 445 20.96 -29.98 8.08
C PRO A 445 21.79 -31.18 7.72
N LEU A 446 21.31 -32.41 7.97
CA LEU A 446 22.01 -33.67 7.75
C LEU A 446 21.55 -34.42 6.50
N GLY A 447 20.48 -33.97 5.82
CA GLY A 447 19.88 -34.70 4.71
C GLY A 447 20.75 -34.72 3.45
N THR A 448 21.52 -33.68 3.18
CA THR A 448 22.39 -33.60 2.02
C THR A 448 23.40 -32.45 2.16
N PRO A 449 24.64 -32.58 1.60
CA PRO A 449 25.56 -31.47 1.50
C PRO A 449 25.14 -30.40 0.48
N GLY A 450 24.04 -30.62 -0.25
CA GLY A 450 23.49 -29.70 -1.23
C GLY A 450 24.22 -29.78 -2.57
N MET A 451 25.25 -28.96 -2.75
CA MET A 451 26.11 -28.96 -3.95
C MET A 451 27.55 -29.30 -3.56
N VAL A 452 28.15 -30.26 -4.27
CA VAL A 452 29.56 -30.61 -4.16
C VAL A 452 30.15 -30.52 -5.58
N ASP A 453 31.22 -29.74 -5.76
CA ASP A 453 31.87 -29.50 -7.05
C ASP A 453 30.90 -29.12 -8.19
N GLY A 454 29.89 -28.29 -7.86
CA GLY A 454 28.87 -27.85 -8.80
C GLY A 454 27.83 -28.91 -9.18
N LYS A 455 27.85 -30.06 -8.53
CA LYS A 455 26.90 -31.16 -8.73
C LYS A 455 25.88 -31.20 -7.60
N LEU A 456 24.60 -31.44 -7.92
CA LEU A 456 23.55 -31.64 -6.94
C LEU A 456 23.64 -33.00 -6.30
N VAL A 457 23.88 -33.06 -4.98
CA VAL A 457 24.09 -34.29 -4.25
C VAL A 457 22.86 -34.63 -3.42
N ARG A 458 22.48 -35.92 -3.42
CA ARG A 458 21.48 -36.51 -2.52
C ARG A 458 22.13 -37.62 -1.75
N LEU A 459 21.78 -37.77 -0.48
CA LEU A 459 22.21 -38.93 0.31
C LEU A 459 21.14 -40.04 0.26
N GLU A 460 21.56 -41.29 0.15
CA GLU A 460 20.68 -42.46 0.29
C GLU A 460 20.51 -42.81 1.78
N ASN A 461 19.34 -43.29 2.14
CA ASN A 461 19.03 -43.82 3.49
C ASN A 461 19.12 -42.80 4.66
N THR A 462 18.99 -41.55 4.38
CA THR A 462 18.88 -40.51 5.42
C THR A 462 17.43 -40.32 5.88
N ILE A 463 17.21 -39.56 6.95
CA ILE A 463 15.89 -39.18 7.39
C ILE A 463 15.15 -38.41 6.30
N ASP A 464 15.93 -37.63 5.54
CA ASP A 464 15.45 -36.64 4.60
C ASP A 464 16.42 -36.58 3.43
N ASP A 465 15.93 -36.91 2.24
CA ASP A 465 16.68 -36.87 0.98
C ASP A 465 16.35 -35.59 0.19
N GLU A 466 15.57 -34.67 0.77
CA GLU A 466 15.18 -33.44 0.12
C GLU A 466 16.38 -32.49 -0.02
N ASN A 467 16.58 -32.04 -1.26
CA ASN A 467 17.56 -31.03 -1.59
C ASN A 467 16.87 -29.77 -2.10
N PRO A 468 16.78 -28.69 -1.28
CA PRO A 468 16.15 -27.43 -1.69
C PRO A 468 16.75 -26.82 -2.97
N TRP A 469 18.04 -27.08 -3.26
CA TRP A 469 18.65 -26.72 -4.53
C TRP A 469 18.01 -27.45 -5.70
N GLN A 470 17.77 -28.76 -5.56
CA GLN A 470 17.10 -29.55 -6.58
C GLN A 470 15.66 -29.05 -6.78
N ALA A 471 14.93 -28.77 -5.69
CA ALA A 471 13.59 -28.22 -5.75
C ALA A 471 13.57 -26.85 -6.48
N LEU A 472 14.51 -25.96 -6.18
CA LEU A 472 14.62 -24.67 -6.85
C LEU A 472 14.94 -24.85 -8.34
N LEU A 473 15.97 -25.61 -8.68
CA LEU A 473 16.48 -25.71 -10.04
C LEU A 473 15.58 -26.54 -10.96
N ASN A 474 14.99 -27.65 -10.49
CA ASN A 474 14.05 -28.48 -11.24
C ASN A 474 12.77 -27.76 -11.62
N ASN A 475 12.26 -26.92 -10.72
CA ASN A 475 11.07 -26.11 -11.00
C ASN A 475 11.37 -24.89 -11.88
N GLY A 476 12.66 -24.62 -12.15
CA GLY A 476 13.07 -23.56 -13.04
C GLY A 476 12.57 -22.19 -12.62
N TYR A 477 12.04 -21.42 -13.57
CA TYR A 477 11.55 -20.08 -13.31
C TYR A 477 10.27 -19.77 -14.09
N LYS A 478 9.50 -18.85 -13.55
CA LYS A 478 8.33 -18.26 -14.17
C LYS A 478 8.65 -16.82 -14.52
N ASN A 479 8.58 -16.51 -15.81
CA ASN A 479 8.70 -15.14 -16.28
C ASN A 479 7.33 -14.58 -16.59
N THR A 480 6.98 -13.45 -15.96
CA THR A 480 5.70 -12.77 -16.12
C THR A 480 5.95 -11.41 -16.78
N PHE A 481 5.57 -11.31 -18.05
CA PHE A 481 5.56 -10.04 -18.77
C PHE A 481 4.15 -9.46 -18.68
N ALA A 482 3.99 -8.31 -18.05
CA ALA A 482 2.70 -7.62 -17.92
C ALA A 482 2.79 -6.22 -18.53
N ASN A 483 1.77 -5.86 -19.31
CA ASN A 483 1.63 -4.54 -19.87
C ASN A 483 0.27 -3.95 -19.50
N THR A 484 0.28 -2.78 -18.88
CA THR A 484 -0.91 -2.01 -18.51
C THR A 484 -0.91 -0.70 -19.29
N ILE A 485 -1.96 -0.45 -20.06
CA ILE A 485 -2.15 0.81 -20.78
C ILE A 485 -3.41 1.45 -20.22
N ASN A 486 -3.31 2.70 -19.77
CA ASN A 486 -4.43 3.49 -19.29
C ASN A 486 -4.54 4.77 -20.15
N THR A 487 -5.71 5.01 -20.69
CA THR A 487 -5.99 6.19 -21.51
C THR A 487 -7.22 6.87 -20.97
N THR A 488 -7.15 8.18 -20.74
CA THR A 488 -8.30 9.00 -20.34
C THR A 488 -8.36 10.22 -21.22
N LEU A 489 -9.55 10.49 -21.75
CA LEU A 489 -9.87 11.68 -22.51
C LEU A 489 -11.02 12.39 -21.82
N ARG A 490 -10.83 13.67 -21.45
CA ARG A 490 -11.83 14.48 -20.78
C ARG A 490 -12.01 15.82 -21.50
N PHE A 491 -13.24 16.20 -21.66
CA PHE A 491 -13.67 17.50 -22.20
C PHE A 491 -14.41 18.27 -21.13
N GLU A 492 -14.11 19.56 -21.01
CA GLU A 492 -14.78 20.48 -20.10
C GLU A 492 -15.21 21.72 -20.87
N TYR A 493 -16.45 22.14 -20.67
CA TYR A 493 -16.99 23.35 -21.28
C TYR A 493 -17.57 24.27 -20.20
N ASP A 494 -17.03 25.48 -20.10
CA ASP A 494 -17.51 26.52 -19.20
C ASP A 494 -18.71 27.22 -19.83
N LEU A 495 -19.88 27.04 -19.23
CA LEU A 495 -21.16 27.65 -19.66
C LEU A 495 -21.41 29.02 -19.03
N SER A 496 -20.45 29.56 -18.29
CA SER A 496 -20.62 30.83 -17.54
C SER A 496 -21.02 32.02 -18.42
N ARG A 497 -20.61 32.02 -19.69
CA ARG A 497 -20.92 33.05 -20.66
C ARG A 497 -22.24 32.84 -21.38
N LEU A 498 -22.62 31.56 -21.55
CA LEU A 498 -23.81 31.19 -22.33
C LEU A 498 -25.08 31.09 -21.51
N LEU A 499 -24.99 30.56 -20.29
CA LEU A 499 -26.15 30.21 -19.46
C LEU A 499 -26.11 30.86 -18.08
N LEU A 500 -25.22 30.42 -17.22
CA LEU A 500 -25.18 30.82 -15.81
C LEU A 500 -23.74 30.86 -15.30
N LYS A 501 -23.34 31.99 -14.72
CA LYS A 501 -22.01 32.15 -14.16
C LYS A 501 -21.69 31.06 -13.12
N GLY A 502 -20.58 30.35 -13.33
CA GLY A 502 -20.13 29.24 -12.49
C GLY A 502 -20.67 27.88 -12.92
N LEU A 503 -21.42 27.81 -14.02
CA LEU A 503 -21.91 26.53 -14.57
C LEU A 503 -20.92 25.98 -15.60
N SER A 504 -20.56 24.70 -15.47
CA SER A 504 -19.74 23.97 -16.43
C SER A 504 -20.26 22.54 -16.63
N VAL A 505 -19.93 21.96 -17.76
CA VAL A 505 -20.23 20.56 -18.09
C VAL A 505 -18.93 19.84 -18.45
N HIS A 506 -18.87 18.56 -18.16
CA HIS A 506 -17.77 17.73 -18.60
C HIS A 506 -18.25 16.38 -19.11
N ALA A 507 -17.44 15.78 -19.97
CA ALA A 507 -17.56 14.39 -20.38
C ALA A 507 -16.16 13.78 -20.37
N SER A 508 -16.03 12.58 -19.83
CA SER A 508 -14.78 11.84 -19.76
C SER A 508 -14.99 10.40 -20.18
N THR A 509 -14.03 9.86 -20.92
CA THR A 509 -13.98 8.44 -21.26
C THR A 509 -12.60 7.89 -20.96
N SER A 510 -12.55 6.66 -20.49
CA SER A 510 -11.30 5.96 -20.26
C SER A 510 -11.34 4.56 -20.87
N TYR A 511 -10.23 4.17 -21.46
CA TYR A 511 -9.98 2.83 -21.93
C TYR A 511 -8.71 2.31 -21.27
N ASP A 512 -8.84 1.27 -20.45
CA ASP A 512 -7.74 0.60 -19.79
C ASP A 512 -7.61 -0.82 -20.36
N SER A 513 -6.38 -1.22 -20.68
CA SER A 513 -6.05 -2.55 -21.20
C SER A 513 -4.94 -3.16 -20.38
N TYR A 514 -5.10 -4.39 -20.01
CA TYR A 514 -4.09 -5.20 -19.32
C TYR A 514 -3.85 -6.47 -20.10
N TYR A 515 -2.59 -6.76 -20.35
CA TYR A 515 -2.11 -8.00 -20.92
C TYR A 515 -1.03 -8.59 -20.02
N ASN A 516 -1.09 -9.88 -19.79
CA ASN A 516 -0.12 -10.61 -18.99
C ASN A 516 0.18 -11.94 -19.71
N SER A 517 1.46 -12.21 -19.92
CA SER A 517 1.99 -13.46 -20.44
C SER A 517 2.90 -14.07 -19.39
N ARG A 518 2.61 -15.29 -19.01
CA ARG A 518 3.42 -16.06 -18.05
C ARG A 518 4.04 -17.25 -18.76
N ARG A 519 5.35 -17.30 -18.74
CA ARG A 519 6.11 -18.44 -19.26
C ARG A 519 6.77 -19.16 -18.10
N LEU A 520 6.42 -20.43 -17.93
CA LEU A 520 7.11 -21.35 -17.04
C LEU A 520 8.18 -22.09 -17.83
N SER A 521 9.42 -22.07 -17.36
CA SER A 521 10.54 -22.80 -17.94
C SER A 521 11.10 -23.74 -16.88
N VAL A 522 11.04 -25.03 -17.12
CA VAL A 522 11.46 -26.10 -16.19
C VAL A 522 12.48 -27.01 -16.84
N LYS A 523 13.38 -27.57 -16.03
CA LYS A 523 14.38 -28.54 -16.49
C LYS A 523 14.73 -29.48 -15.34
N THR A 524 14.64 -30.77 -15.57
CA THR A 524 15.14 -31.76 -14.59
C THR A 524 16.65 -31.69 -14.52
N MET A 525 17.18 -31.47 -13.31
CA MET A 525 18.60 -31.43 -13.08
C MET A 525 19.18 -32.83 -12.81
N GLN A 526 20.37 -33.06 -13.24
CA GLN A 526 21.09 -34.29 -12.89
C GLN A 526 21.45 -34.25 -11.40
N THR A 527 21.20 -35.33 -10.70
CA THR A 527 21.56 -35.54 -9.30
C THR A 527 22.57 -36.65 -9.15
N PHE A 528 23.35 -36.58 -8.09
CA PHE A 528 24.44 -37.52 -7.80
C PHE A 528 24.29 -38.05 -6.38
N VAL A 529 24.69 -39.30 -6.20
CA VAL A 529 24.79 -39.95 -4.89
C VAL A 529 26.28 -40.16 -4.58
N PRO A 530 26.77 -39.74 -3.41
CA PRO A 530 28.12 -40.00 -2.99
C PRO A 530 28.24 -41.45 -2.53
N LYS A 531 29.30 -42.12 -3.00
CA LYS A 531 29.67 -43.46 -2.58
C LYS A 531 31.17 -43.47 -2.25
N ARG A 532 31.55 -44.28 -1.27
CA ARG A 532 32.98 -44.50 -1.02
C ARG A 532 33.55 -45.33 -2.14
N ASP A 533 34.73 -44.95 -2.62
CA ASP A 533 35.43 -45.73 -3.64
C ASP A 533 35.78 -47.13 -3.06
N PRO A 534 35.39 -48.21 -3.73
CA PRO A 534 35.73 -49.57 -3.26
C PRO A 534 37.24 -49.83 -3.12
N ASN A 535 38.04 -49.08 -3.86
CA ASN A 535 39.52 -49.27 -3.86
C ASN A 535 40.22 -48.33 -2.85
N ASP A 536 39.57 -47.21 -2.49
CA ASP A 536 40.05 -46.26 -1.53
C ASP A 536 38.85 -45.68 -0.71
N PRO A 537 38.53 -46.27 0.44
CA PRO A 537 37.41 -45.85 1.26
C PRO A 537 37.50 -44.39 1.79
N THR A 538 38.68 -43.77 1.67
CA THR A 538 38.85 -42.34 2.03
C THR A 538 38.41 -41.42 0.92
N HIS A 539 38.29 -41.91 -0.30
CA HIS A 539 37.83 -41.14 -1.46
C HIS A 539 36.34 -41.37 -1.69
N ILE A 540 35.61 -40.21 -1.99
CA ILE A 540 34.19 -40.23 -2.30
C ILE A 540 34.00 -39.98 -3.80
N ILE A 541 33.30 -40.87 -4.46
CA ILE A 541 32.90 -40.76 -5.87
C ILE A 541 31.43 -40.33 -5.94
N LEU A 542 31.12 -39.38 -6.83
CA LEU A 542 29.76 -38.91 -7.10
C LEU A 542 29.17 -39.67 -8.29
N VAL A 543 28.25 -40.59 -8.02
CA VAL A 543 27.60 -41.46 -9.00
C VAL A 543 26.29 -40.78 -9.47
N PRO A 544 26.12 -40.60 -10.80
CA PRO A 544 24.87 -39.99 -11.31
C PRO A 544 23.67 -40.92 -11.07
N GLN A 545 22.55 -40.36 -10.62
CA GLN A 545 21.29 -41.08 -10.40
C GLN A 545 20.31 -40.98 -11.57
N ASN A 546 20.33 -39.86 -12.25
CA ASN A 546 19.45 -39.57 -13.38
C ASN A 546 20.18 -38.75 -14.44
N GLU A 547 19.67 -38.71 -15.63
CA GLU A 547 20.15 -37.80 -16.67
C GLU A 547 19.48 -36.44 -16.56
N ALA A 548 20.19 -35.39 -16.99
CA ALA A 548 19.60 -34.05 -17.10
C ALA A 548 18.53 -34.04 -18.18
N GLY A 549 17.38 -33.51 -17.85
CA GLY A 549 16.29 -33.33 -18.81
C GLY A 549 16.53 -32.18 -19.79
N THR A 550 15.69 -32.07 -20.78
CA THR A 550 15.61 -30.89 -21.67
C THR A 550 14.71 -29.81 -21.09
N TRP A 551 14.88 -28.58 -21.58
CA TRP A 551 13.97 -27.51 -21.22
C TRP A 551 12.55 -27.77 -21.71
N GLY A 552 11.59 -27.69 -20.81
CA GLY A 552 10.15 -27.76 -21.03
C GLY A 552 9.43 -26.61 -20.35
N GLY A 553 8.13 -26.64 -20.35
CA GLY A 553 7.31 -25.69 -19.62
C GLY A 553 5.97 -25.41 -20.28
N GLY A 554 5.35 -24.33 -19.81
CA GLY A 554 4.00 -23.93 -20.24
C GLY A 554 3.88 -22.43 -20.45
N PHE A 555 2.78 -22.07 -21.09
CA PHE A 555 2.38 -20.70 -21.38
C PHE A 555 0.99 -20.43 -20.84
N GLU A 556 0.83 -19.32 -20.13
CA GLU A 556 -0.47 -18.81 -19.69
C GLU A 556 -0.63 -17.38 -20.15
N TYR A 557 -1.84 -17.02 -20.53
CA TYR A 557 -2.19 -15.66 -20.90
C TYR A 557 -3.36 -15.17 -20.07
N ASP A 558 -3.26 -13.93 -19.61
CA ASP A 558 -4.39 -13.23 -19.03
C ASP A 558 -4.51 -11.87 -19.70
N LYS A 559 -5.74 -11.49 -20.03
CA LYS A 559 -6.03 -10.20 -20.66
C LYS A 559 -7.34 -9.67 -20.13
N ASN A 560 -7.38 -8.38 -19.89
CA ASN A 560 -8.63 -7.71 -19.57
C ASN A 560 -8.65 -6.31 -20.14
N ARG A 561 -9.84 -5.75 -20.23
CA ARG A 561 -10.07 -4.37 -20.63
C ARG A 561 -11.20 -3.77 -19.85
N LYS A 562 -11.08 -2.49 -19.55
CA LYS A 562 -12.11 -1.71 -18.87
C LYS A 562 -12.43 -0.47 -19.70
N VAL A 563 -13.71 -0.24 -19.90
CA VAL A 563 -14.22 1.00 -20.49
C VAL A 563 -14.97 1.74 -19.40
N TYR A 564 -14.65 3.00 -19.23
CA TYR A 564 -15.32 3.90 -18.29
C TYR A 564 -15.81 5.14 -19.05
N PHE A 565 -16.98 5.61 -18.69
CA PHE A 565 -17.57 6.84 -19.20
C PHE A 565 -18.21 7.60 -18.06
N GLU A 566 -18.03 8.91 -18.02
CA GLU A 566 -18.75 9.81 -17.14
C GLU A 566 -19.13 11.10 -17.86
N THR A 567 -20.21 11.70 -17.43
CA THR A 567 -20.61 13.06 -17.80
C THR A 567 -21.26 13.73 -16.61
N GLY A 568 -21.02 15.03 -16.45
CA GLY A 568 -21.55 15.75 -15.30
C GLY A 568 -21.72 17.23 -15.54
N ILE A 569 -22.59 17.80 -14.74
CA ILE A 569 -22.87 19.22 -14.63
C ILE A 569 -22.32 19.69 -13.30
N HIS A 570 -21.51 20.73 -13.34
CA HIS A 570 -20.89 21.32 -12.17
C HIS A 570 -21.27 22.80 -12.06
N PHE A 571 -21.66 23.24 -10.87
CA PHE A 571 -21.93 24.62 -10.55
C PHE A 571 -21.08 25.07 -9.37
N ASP A 572 -20.37 26.14 -9.49
CA ASP A 572 -19.55 26.74 -8.43
C ASP A 572 -19.68 28.27 -8.46
N ARG A 573 -20.28 28.81 -7.40
CA ARG A 573 -20.46 30.26 -7.32
C ARG A 573 -20.51 30.79 -5.90
N THR A 574 -19.87 31.93 -5.71
CA THR A 574 -19.94 32.70 -4.47
C THR A 574 -20.86 33.91 -4.68
N PHE A 575 -21.86 34.07 -3.81
CA PHE A 575 -22.81 35.19 -3.76
C PHE A 575 -22.62 35.94 -2.43
N GLY A 576 -21.80 36.99 -2.44
CA GLY A 576 -21.47 37.71 -1.20
C GLY A 576 -20.81 36.78 -0.16
N LYS A 577 -21.49 36.44 0.92
CA LYS A 577 -21.04 35.53 1.98
C LYS A 577 -21.47 34.09 1.75
N HIS A 578 -22.23 33.78 0.72
CA HIS A 578 -22.77 32.46 0.42
C HIS A 578 -21.89 31.78 -0.64
N GLN A 579 -21.34 30.63 -0.33
CA GLN A 579 -20.60 29.78 -1.27
C GLN A 579 -21.43 28.53 -1.55
N THR A 580 -21.70 28.27 -2.81
CA THR A 580 -22.50 27.09 -3.20
C THR A 580 -21.80 26.36 -4.32
N THR A 581 -21.62 25.04 -4.15
CA THR A 581 -21.24 24.15 -5.24
C THR A 581 -22.28 23.06 -5.41
N ALA A 582 -22.52 22.65 -6.64
CA ALA A 582 -23.38 21.51 -6.94
C ALA A 582 -22.75 20.66 -8.05
N LEU A 583 -22.90 19.37 -7.92
CA LEU A 583 -22.47 18.37 -8.91
C LEU A 583 -23.61 17.39 -9.13
N LEU A 584 -23.96 17.17 -10.40
CA LEU A 584 -24.76 16.02 -10.82
C LEU A 584 -23.98 15.29 -11.88
N LEU A 585 -23.71 14.00 -11.66
CA LEU A 585 -22.85 13.19 -12.50
C LEU A 585 -23.51 11.85 -12.79
N TYR A 586 -23.43 11.42 -14.05
CA TYR A 586 -23.70 10.05 -14.47
C TYR A 586 -22.41 9.35 -14.83
N ASN A 587 -22.24 8.10 -14.39
CA ASN A 587 -21.11 7.27 -14.74
C ASN A 587 -21.50 5.83 -15.08
N GLN A 588 -20.68 5.19 -15.88
CA GLN A 588 -20.78 3.76 -16.18
C GLN A 588 -19.42 3.15 -16.45
N SER A 589 -19.28 1.87 -16.14
CA SER A 589 -18.10 1.09 -16.49
C SER A 589 -18.45 -0.31 -16.94
N LYS A 590 -17.65 -0.86 -17.85
CA LYS A 590 -17.68 -2.26 -18.25
C LYS A 590 -16.26 -2.86 -18.16
N TYR A 591 -16.15 -3.98 -17.49
CA TYR A 591 -14.91 -4.73 -17.38
C TYR A 591 -15.07 -6.10 -18.03
N TYR A 592 -14.13 -6.43 -18.93
CA TYR A 592 -14.10 -7.67 -19.71
C TYR A 592 -12.84 -8.46 -19.34
N ALA A 593 -13.02 -9.74 -19.03
CA ALA A 593 -11.94 -10.72 -18.90
C ALA A 593 -12.42 -12.07 -19.43
N PRO A 594 -11.53 -12.92 -19.98
CA PRO A 594 -11.93 -14.22 -20.56
C PRO A 594 -12.52 -15.21 -19.55
N ASN A 595 -12.09 -15.11 -18.29
CA ASN A 595 -12.46 -16.00 -17.19
C ASN A 595 -13.68 -15.55 -16.40
N LEU A 596 -14.40 -14.51 -16.85
CA LEU A 596 -15.62 -14.07 -16.17
C LEU A 596 -16.72 -15.12 -16.27
N ALA A 597 -17.40 -15.35 -15.15
CA ALA A 597 -18.54 -16.27 -15.09
C ALA A 597 -19.57 -15.92 -16.18
N TYR A 598 -20.00 -16.96 -16.90
CA TYR A 598 -20.92 -16.89 -18.04
C TYR A 598 -20.46 -15.96 -19.18
N HIS A 599 -19.18 -15.58 -19.22
CA HIS A 599 -18.63 -14.61 -20.18
C HIS A 599 -19.36 -13.25 -20.20
N VAL A 600 -20.07 -12.94 -19.12
CA VAL A 600 -20.78 -11.66 -18.96
C VAL A 600 -19.83 -10.61 -18.36
N PRO A 601 -19.66 -9.43 -18.98
CA PRO A 601 -18.84 -8.36 -18.44
C PRO A 601 -19.32 -7.91 -17.06
N ASN A 602 -18.41 -7.50 -16.17
CA ASN A 602 -18.79 -6.76 -14.97
C ASN A 602 -19.24 -5.38 -15.40
N ALA A 603 -20.46 -4.98 -15.05
CA ALA A 603 -21.06 -3.72 -15.41
C ALA A 603 -21.52 -2.95 -14.18
N TYR A 604 -21.34 -1.65 -14.24
CA TYR A 604 -21.71 -0.73 -13.18
C TYR A 604 -22.22 0.56 -13.82
N GLN A 605 -23.25 1.15 -13.23
CA GLN A 605 -23.71 2.48 -13.60
C GLN A 605 -24.25 3.23 -12.38
N GLY A 606 -24.17 4.55 -12.41
CA GLY A 606 -24.63 5.32 -11.28
C GLY A 606 -24.90 6.78 -11.60
N ILE A 607 -25.76 7.37 -10.81
CA ILE A 607 -25.99 8.80 -10.70
C ILE A 607 -25.47 9.27 -9.36
N VAL A 608 -24.68 10.31 -9.36
CA VAL A 608 -24.09 10.91 -8.17
C VAL A 608 -24.52 12.35 -8.08
N GLY A 609 -24.97 12.77 -6.91
CA GLY A 609 -25.30 14.17 -6.61
C GLY A 609 -24.50 14.66 -5.41
N ARG A 610 -23.99 15.88 -5.48
CA ARG A 610 -23.36 16.58 -4.35
C ARG A 610 -23.78 18.04 -4.36
N VAL A 611 -24.16 18.55 -3.19
CA VAL A 611 -24.39 19.98 -2.99
C VAL A 611 -23.63 20.39 -1.74
N THR A 612 -22.80 21.43 -1.84
CA THR A 612 -22.15 22.06 -0.70
C THR A 612 -22.63 23.49 -0.53
N TYR A 613 -22.75 23.91 0.70
CA TYR A 613 -23.11 25.25 1.06
C TYR A 613 -22.22 25.75 2.19
N GLY A 614 -21.67 26.94 2.00
CA GLY A 614 -20.89 27.66 3.01
C GLY A 614 -21.41 29.08 3.24
N TYR A 615 -21.55 29.46 4.48
CA TYR A 615 -21.92 30.83 4.85
C TYR A 615 -20.80 31.51 5.61
N ALA A 616 -20.25 32.58 5.04
CA ALA A 616 -19.22 33.44 5.63
C ALA A 616 -17.95 32.67 6.09
N ASN A 617 -17.65 31.51 5.50
CA ASN A 617 -16.63 30.54 5.93
C ASN A 617 -16.80 30.01 7.37
N ARG A 618 -17.98 30.19 7.99
CA ARG A 618 -18.29 29.78 9.37
C ARG A 618 -19.08 28.49 9.42
N TYR A 619 -20.20 28.44 8.68
CA TYR A 619 -21.11 27.31 8.66
C TYR A 619 -20.98 26.61 7.32
N LEU A 620 -20.74 25.34 7.38
CA LEU A 620 -20.54 24.48 6.22
C LEU A 620 -21.56 23.35 6.27
N ALA A 621 -22.20 23.07 5.16
CA ALA A 621 -23.11 21.93 5.01
C ALA A 621 -22.85 21.24 3.68
N GLU A 622 -22.95 19.93 3.65
CA GLU A 622 -22.80 19.13 2.45
C GLU A 622 -23.82 18.01 2.44
N PHE A 623 -24.45 17.81 1.29
CA PHE A 623 -25.31 16.67 1.01
C PHE A 623 -24.76 15.92 -0.18
N ASN A 624 -24.60 14.60 -0.02
CA ASN A 624 -24.16 13.70 -1.06
C ASN A 624 -25.19 12.59 -1.27
N MET A 625 -25.35 12.15 -2.50
CA MET A 625 -26.15 10.99 -2.81
C MET A 625 -25.50 10.15 -3.92
N GLY A 626 -25.60 8.85 -3.80
CA GLY A 626 -25.30 7.90 -4.85
C GLY A 626 -26.52 7.03 -5.14
N TYR A 627 -26.90 6.93 -6.42
CA TYR A 627 -27.90 5.98 -6.89
C TYR A 627 -27.24 5.07 -7.92
N ASN A 628 -26.89 3.87 -7.49
CA ASN A 628 -25.93 3.02 -8.22
C ASN A 628 -26.51 1.64 -8.46
N GLY A 629 -26.20 1.07 -9.61
CA GLY A 629 -26.66 -0.23 -10.05
C GLY A 629 -25.52 -1.17 -10.47
N THR A 630 -25.71 -2.45 -10.15
CA THR A 630 -24.82 -3.57 -10.50
C THR A 630 -25.61 -4.74 -11.06
N GLU A 631 -25.00 -5.55 -11.91
CA GLU A 631 -25.59 -6.77 -12.43
C GLU A 631 -25.60 -7.95 -11.42
N ASN A 632 -24.89 -7.83 -10.30
CA ASN A 632 -24.76 -8.89 -9.31
C ASN A 632 -26.07 -9.26 -8.60
N PHE A 633 -27.10 -8.43 -8.73
CA PHE A 633 -28.39 -8.64 -8.09
C PHE A 633 -29.51 -8.87 -9.11
N ALA A 634 -30.58 -9.53 -8.66
CA ALA A 634 -31.78 -9.81 -9.45
C ALA A 634 -32.47 -8.51 -9.92
N ALA A 635 -33.24 -8.57 -10.99
CA ALA A 635 -34.08 -7.47 -11.44
C ALA A 635 -34.95 -6.91 -10.29
N GLY A 636 -35.05 -5.60 -10.17
CA GLY A 636 -35.74 -4.93 -9.07
C GLY A 636 -34.87 -4.69 -7.82
N ARG A 637 -33.69 -5.30 -7.67
CA ARG A 637 -32.76 -5.12 -6.56
C ARG A 637 -31.39 -4.58 -6.98
N ARG A 638 -31.19 -4.36 -8.28
CA ARG A 638 -29.91 -3.92 -8.86
C ARG A 638 -29.45 -2.54 -8.41
N PHE A 639 -30.41 -1.66 -8.10
CA PHE A 639 -30.11 -0.28 -7.73
C PHE A 639 -30.24 -0.06 -6.23
N GLY A 640 -29.25 0.65 -5.66
CA GLY A 640 -29.24 1.08 -4.27
C GLY A 640 -29.10 2.61 -4.15
N PHE A 641 -29.79 3.19 -3.19
CA PHE A 641 -29.73 4.62 -2.85
C PHE A 641 -28.93 4.82 -1.56
N PHE A 642 -27.93 5.70 -1.60
CA PHE A 642 -26.94 5.90 -0.54
C PHE A 642 -26.76 7.40 -0.26
N PRO A 643 -27.53 7.97 0.66
CA PRO A 643 -27.40 9.37 1.05
C PRO A 643 -26.38 9.56 2.15
N ALA A 644 -25.72 10.74 2.15
CA ALA A 644 -24.85 11.18 3.23
C ALA A 644 -24.98 12.69 3.43
N VAL A 645 -24.88 13.12 4.68
CA VAL A 645 -24.90 14.52 5.07
C VAL A 645 -23.68 14.82 5.93
N SER A 646 -23.19 16.05 5.82
CA SER A 646 -22.18 16.55 6.73
C SER A 646 -22.37 18.02 7.06
N ALA A 647 -21.90 18.41 8.24
CA ALA A 647 -21.93 19.78 8.74
C ALA A 647 -20.57 20.14 9.33
N GLY A 648 -20.17 21.40 9.15
CA GLY A 648 -18.96 21.96 9.72
C GLY A 648 -19.25 23.33 10.34
N TRP A 649 -18.64 23.59 11.49
CA TRP A 649 -18.69 24.87 12.16
C TRP A 649 -17.29 25.36 12.47
N VAL A 650 -16.90 26.47 11.82
CA VAL A 650 -15.60 27.10 12.06
C VAL A 650 -15.76 28.08 13.23
N VAL A 651 -15.61 27.54 14.44
CA VAL A 651 -15.82 28.26 15.71
C VAL A 651 -14.90 29.47 15.83
N SER A 652 -13.67 29.36 15.32
CA SER A 652 -12.67 30.44 15.34
C SER A 652 -13.05 31.67 14.51
N GLU A 653 -14.01 31.55 13.58
CA GLU A 653 -14.51 32.68 12.79
C GLU A 653 -15.70 33.40 13.44
N GLU A 654 -16.18 32.92 14.60
CA GLU A 654 -17.27 33.57 15.34
C GLU A 654 -16.79 34.82 16.07
N PRO A 655 -17.69 35.84 16.23
CA PRO A 655 -17.35 37.06 16.92
C PRO A 655 -17.01 36.90 18.41
N PHE A 656 -17.52 35.84 19.05
CA PHE A 656 -17.27 35.56 20.45
C PHE A 656 -15.94 34.81 20.68
N PHE A 657 -15.31 34.27 19.60
CA PHE A 657 -14.09 33.50 19.73
C PHE A 657 -12.91 34.45 19.96
N PRO A 658 -12.11 34.25 21.01
CA PRO A 658 -10.99 35.14 21.32
C PRO A 658 -9.89 35.01 20.23
N LYS A 659 -9.60 36.13 19.57
CA LYS A 659 -8.48 36.20 18.61
C LYS A 659 -7.17 36.26 19.39
N ASN A 660 -6.55 35.11 19.65
CA ASN A 660 -5.30 35.00 20.37
C ASN A 660 -4.28 34.15 19.59
N ASN A 661 -3.03 34.12 20.04
CA ASN A 661 -1.96 33.38 19.40
C ASN A 661 -1.91 31.92 19.86
N TRP A 662 -2.75 31.50 20.83
CA TRP A 662 -2.78 30.12 21.33
C TRP A 662 -3.64 29.23 20.47
N VAL A 663 -4.91 29.59 20.26
CA VAL A 663 -5.83 28.87 19.38
C VAL A 663 -6.19 29.80 18.23
N VAL A 664 -5.61 29.54 17.08
CA VAL A 664 -5.77 30.38 15.87
C VAL A 664 -6.94 29.93 15.02
N TYR A 665 -7.17 28.63 14.98
CA TYR A 665 -8.22 28.01 14.20
C TYR A 665 -8.86 26.84 14.97
N MET A 666 -10.19 26.76 14.88
CA MET A 666 -10.95 25.65 15.44
C MET A 666 -12.17 25.38 14.57
N LYS A 667 -12.29 24.15 14.07
CA LYS A 667 -13.43 23.67 13.27
C LYS A 667 -13.97 22.38 13.85
N LEU A 668 -15.27 22.32 14.06
CA LEU A 668 -16.02 21.12 14.41
C LEU A 668 -16.64 20.54 13.12
N ARG A 669 -16.65 19.24 12.98
CA ARG A 669 -17.24 18.52 11.84
C ARG A 669 -18.04 17.32 12.32
N ALA A 670 -19.16 17.07 11.63
CA ALA A 670 -19.96 15.88 11.84
C ALA A 670 -20.41 15.34 10.47
N THR A 671 -20.31 14.06 10.27
CA THR A 671 -20.78 13.38 9.06
C THR A 671 -21.61 12.16 9.44
N TYR A 672 -22.70 11.94 8.70
CA TYR A 672 -23.53 10.75 8.83
C TYR A 672 -24.05 10.32 7.45
N GLY A 673 -24.03 9.02 7.15
CA GLY A 673 -24.58 8.55 5.89
C GLY A 673 -24.48 7.04 5.70
N GLU A 674 -25.07 6.60 4.59
CA GLU A 674 -25.03 5.21 4.15
C GLU A 674 -24.14 5.06 2.92
N VAL A 675 -23.39 3.97 2.86
CA VAL A 675 -22.58 3.56 1.69
C VAL A 675 -22.84 2.08 1.43
N GLY A 676 -23.00 1.72 0.17
CA GLY A 676 -23.24 0.33 -0.22
C GLY A 676 -21.95 -0.42 -0.59
N ASN A 677 -22.06 -1.75 -0.62
CA ASN A 677 -21.04 -2.65 -1.17
C ASN A 677 -21.72 -3.71 -2.04
N ASP A 678 -21.27 -3.86 -3.29
CA ASP A 678 -21.74 -4.87 -4.24
C ASP A 678 -20.80 -6.07 -4.37
N LYS A 679 -19.63 -6.01 -3.74
CA LYS A 679 -18.65 -7.09 -3.72
C LYS A 679 -18.97 -8.06 -2.58
N ILE A 680 -19.91 -8.95 -2.84
CA ILE A 680 -20.50 -9.85 -1.86
C ILE A 680 -19.82 -11.24 -1.76
N GLY A 681 -18.55 -11.35 -2.17
CA GLY A 681 -17.81 -12.62 -2.20
C GLY A 681 -17.56 -13.14 -3.61
N GLY A 682 -16.77 -14.22 -3.73
CA GLY A 682 -16.14 -14.67 -4.97
C GLY A 682 -17.04 -14.99 -6.17
N ASP A 683 -18.28 -15.43 -5.94
CA ASP A 683 -19.17 -15.85 -7.01
C ASP A 683 -20.10 -14.73 -7.50
N ARG A 684 -20.29 -14.67 -8.82
CA ARG A 684 -21.24 -13.76 -9.46
C ARG A 684 -22.60 -14.43 -9.64
N PHE A 685 -23.64 -13.61 -9.74
CA PHE A 685 -25.00 -14.05 -10.03
C PHE A 685 -25.53 -15.09 -9.01
N LEU A 686 -25.21 -14.89 -7.74
CA LEU A 686 -25.69 -15.75 -6.64
C LEU A 686 -27.22 -15.83 -6.55
N TYR A 687 -27.94 -14.96 -7.26
CA TYR A 687 -29.39 -15.00 -7.36
C TYR A 687 -29.89 -16.08 -8.32
N LEU A 688 -29.00 -16.61 -9.20
CA LEU A 688 -29.31 -17.72 -10.08
C LEU A 688 -28.93 -19.05 -9.41
N PRO A 689 -29.73 -20.12 -9.57
CA PRO A 689 -29.33 -21.44 -9.13
C PRO A 689 -28.19 -21.96 -10.03
N SER A 690 -27.23 -22.65 -9.41
CA SER A 690 -26.27 -23.48 -10.15
C SER A 690 -26.82 -24.89 -10.18
N VAL A 691 -27.61 -25.19 -11.19
CA VAL A 691 -28.58 -26.29 -11.11
C VAL A 691 -27.92 -27.66 -11.09
N TYR A 692 -27.02 -27.94 -12.01
CA TYR A 692 -26.35 -29.24 -12.01
C TYR A 692 -24.88 -29.03 -12.39
N GLY A 693 -24.01 -29.67 -11.68
CA GLY A 693 -22.57 -29.65 -11.98
C GLY A 693 -21.99 -31.04 -11.84
N GLU A 694 -21.06 -31.34 -12.71
CA GLU A 694 -20.26 -32.53 -12.56
C GLU A 694 -19.43 -32.43 -11.30
N THR A 695 -19.34 -33.52 -10.52
CA THR A 695 -18.43 -33.60 -9.39
C THR A 695 -16.98 -33.51 -9.90
N SER A 696 -16.20 -32.57 -9.41
CA SER A 696 -14.80 -32.43 -9.81
C SER A 696 -13.88 -33.24 -8.89
N GLY A 697 -13.16 -34.19 -9.48
CA GLY A 697 -12.12 -34.96 -8.80
C GLY A 697 -12.52 -36.41 -8.44
N LYS A 698 -11.51 -37.24 -8.31
CA LYS A 698 -11.63 -38.68 -8.02
C LYS A 698 -12.29 -39.02 -6.66
N LEU A 699 -12.42 -38.04 -5.78
CA LEU A 699 -12.97 -38.22 -4.42
C LEU A 699 -14.48 -37.94 -4.30
N THR A 700 -15.06 -37.31 -5.33
CA THR A 700 -16.46 -36.82 -5.29
C THR A 700 -17.42 -37.62 -6.20
N GLY A 701 -16.92 -38.65 -6.86
CA GLY A 701 -17.73 -39.57 -7.66
C GLY A 701 -17.96 -40.91 -6.93
N TYR A 702 -18.61 -41.84 -7.60
CA TYR A 702 -18.80 -43.17 -7.08
C TYR A 702 -17.79 -44.14 -7.71
N ASN A 703 -17.13 -44.93 -6.86
CA ASN A 703 -16.25 -46.00 -7.32
C ASN A 703 -17.03 -47.31 -7.45
N PHE A 704 -17.18 -47.77 -8.67
CA PHE A 704 -17.63 -49.11 -9.01
C PHE A 704 -16.44 -50.06 -9.09
N GLY A 705 -16.68 -51.35 -8.87
CA GLY A 705 -15.66 -52.38 -8.95
C GLY A 705 -14.97 -52.72 -7.62
N SER A 706 -13.87 -53.47 -7.69
CA SER A 706 -13.10 -53.83 -6.50
C SER A 706 -12.10 -52.73 -6.09
N SER A 707 -11.67 -52.77 -4.83
CA SER A 707 -10.62 -51.85 -4.34
C SER A 707 -9.30 -51.94 -5.14
N ALA A 708 -9.04 -53.06 -5.80
CA ALA A 708 -7.88 -53.31 -6.64
C ALA A 708 -8.03 -52.68 -8.05
N ASN A 709 -9.28 -52.59 -8.56
CA ASN A 709 -9.59 -52.06 -9.86
C ASN A 709 -10.85 -51.16 -9.78
N PRO A 710 -10.75 -49.97 -9.19
CA PRO A 710 -11.89 -49.08 -9.08
C PRO A 710 -12.20 -48.43 -10.42
N VAL A 711 -13.46 -48.47 -10.83
CA VAL A 711 -13.98 -47.71 -11.96
C VAL A 711 -14.67 -46.51 -11.38
N TYR A 712 -14.03 -45.38 -11.51
CA TYR A 712 -14.57 -44.09 -11.07
C TYR A 712 -15.66 -43.61 -12.04
N SER A 713 -16.84 -43.35 -11.49
CA SER A 713 -17.96 -42.74 -12.22
C SER A 713 -18.24 -41.34 -11.68
N GLN A 714 -18.20 -40.38 -12.56
CA GLN A 714 -18.50 -38.98 -12.23
C GLN A 714 -19.99 -38.83 -11.95
N MET A 715 -20.36 -38.14 -10.91
CA MET A 715 -21.74 -37.85 -10.55
C MET A 715 -22.18 -36.45 -10.95
N ILE A 716 -23.45 -36.28 -11.13
CA ILE A 716 -24.12 -35.00 -11.28
C ILE A 716 -24.79 -34.68 -9.94
N GLU A 717 -24.49 -33.53 -9.42
CA GLU A 717 -25.09 -33.05 -8.17
C GLU A 717 -25.72 -31.67 -8.34
N GLU A 718 -26.75 -31.36 -7.57
CA GLU A 718 -27.27 -30.02 -7.44
C GLU A 718 -26.31 -29.21 -6.57
N LYS A 719 -25.61 -28.22 -7.18
CA LYS A 719 -24.51 -27.53 -6.50
C LYS A 719 -24.99 -26.45 -5.55
N ARG A 720 -25.88 -25.57 -5.98
CA ARG A 720 -26.32 -24.44 -5.17
C ARG A 720 -27.70 -23.95 -5.58
N LEU A 721 -28.52 -23.70 -4.60
CA LEU A 721 -29.77 -22.99 -4.77
C LEU A 721 -29.52 -21.49 -5.01
N GLY A 722 -30.29 -20.83 -5.87
CA GLY A 722 -30.19 -19.38 -6.08
C GLY A 722 -30.94 -18.60 -5.00
N ASN A 723 -30.49 -17.38 -4.73
CA ASN A 723 -31.19 -16.46 -3.82
C ASN A 723 -31.59 -15.16 -4.52
N PRO A 724 -32.81 -15.03 -5.06
CA PRO A 724 -33.26 -13.80 -5.72
C PRO A 724 -33.45 -12.63 -4.75
N LEU A 725 -33.39 -12.87 -3.43
CA LEU A 725 -33.55 -11.83 -2.41
C LEU A 725 -32.25 -11.11 -2.08
N LEU A 726 -31.13 -11.50 -2.67
CA LEU A 726 -29.85 -10.85 -2.48
C LEU A 726 -29.90 -9.35 -2.77
N THR A 727 -29.27 -8.59 -1.89
CA THR A 727 -29.24 -7.14 -1.92
C THR A 727 -27.88 -6.60 -1.45
N TRP A 728 -27.75 -5.30 -1.46
CA TRP A 728 -26.60 -4.55 -1.03
C TRP A 728 -26.22 -4.76 0.43
N GLU A 729 -24.96 -4.99 0.71
CA GLU A 729 -24.38 -4.75 2.03
C GLU A 729 -24.37 -3.24 2.27
N LYS A 730 -24.80 -2.77 3.43
CA LYS A 730 -24.94 -1.36 3.78
C LYS A 730 -24.12 -1.00 5.01
N ALA A 731 -23.27 0.00 4.87
CA ALA A 731 -22.48 0.59 5.94
C ALA A 731 -23.06 1.96 6.34
N ARG A 732 -23.55 2.07 7.57
CA ARG A 732 -23.94 3.35 8.20
C ARG A 732 -22.76 3.88 8.97
N LYS A 733 -22.28 5.06 8.61
CA LYS A 733 -21.08 5.65 9.17
C LYS A 733 -21.39 6.97 9.84
N LEU A 734 -20.96 7.12 11.09
CA LEU A 734 -20.90 8.38 11.85
C LEU A 734 -19.44 8.78 12.02
N ASN A 735 -19.11 10.04 11.77
CA ASN A 735 -17.81 10.60 12.11
C ASN A 735 -17.99 11.97 12.77
N LEU A 736 -17.30 12.18 13.88
CA LEU A 736 -17.22 13.45 14.59
C LEU A 736 -15.77 13.88 14.63
N GLY A 737 -15.47 15.07 14.14
CA GLY A 737 -14.09 15.55 14.00
C GLY A 737 -13.88 16.96 14.56
N VAL A 738 -12.66 17.20 14.98
CA VAL A 738 -12.19 18.51 15.43
C VAL A 738 -10.86 18.81 14.77
N ASP A 739 -10.75 19.94 14.08
CA ASP A 739 -9.48 20.42 13.53
C ASP A 739 -9.09 21.71 14.27
N MET A 740 -7.87 21.77 14.79
CA MET A 740 -7.36 22.88 15.58
C MET A 740 -5.96 23.27 15.14
N ASN A 741 -5.69 24.58 15.10
CA ASN A 741 -4.35 25.12 14.96
C ASN A 741 -4.01 25.97 16.17
N PHE A 742 -2.82 25.72 16.72
CA PHE A 742 -2.28 26.38 17.89
C PHE A 742 -0.98 27.10 17.58
N LEU A 743 -0.54 27.95 18.53
CA LEU A 743 0.79 28.58 18.53
C LEU A 743 1.11 29.30 17.21
N LYS A 744 0.23 30.15 16.74
CA LYS A 744 0.37 30.86 15.45
C LYS A 744 0.44 29.92 14.24
N ASN A 745 -0.25 28.78 14.26
CA ASN A 745 -0.25 27.71 13.27
C ASN A 745 0.97 26.77 13.30
N HIS A 746 1.90 26.92 14.25
CA HIS A 746 3.03 25.98 14.37
C HIS A 746 2.60 24.56 14.77
N LEU A 747 1.49 24.42 15.48
CA LEU A 747 0.94 23.14 15.91
C LEU A 747 -0.46 22.96 15.32
N THR A 748 -0.64 21.89 14.54
CA THR A 748 -1.95 21.47 14.03
C THR A 748 -2.34 20.14 14.64
N VAL A 749 -3.60 20.05 15.08
CA VAL A 749 -4.15 18.83 15.69
C VAL A 749 -5.48 18.52 15.00
N SER A 750 -5.63 17.30 14.52
CA SER A 750 -6.88 16.77 14.01
C SER A 750 -7.26 15.52 14.79
N PHE A 751 -8.47 15.47 15.27
CA PHE A 751 -9.03 14.34 16.00
C PHE A 751 -10.34 13.93 15.36
N ASP A 752 -10.52 12.63 15.14
CA ASP A 752 -11.73 12.03 14.60
C ASP A 752 -12.18 10.86 15.48
N TYR A 753 -13.45 10.85 15.88
CA TYR A 753 -14.15 9.67 16.40
C TYR A 753 -15.06 9.12 15.30
N PHE A 754 -15.03 7.82 15.08
CA PHE A 754 -15.88 7.18 14.09
C PHE A 754 -16.59 5.96 14.65
N LYS A 755 -17.79 5.72 14.12
CA LYS A 755 -18.57 4.50 14.36
C LYS A 755 -19.25 4.09 13.07
N GLU A 756 -19.05 2.84 12.68
CA GLU A 756 -19.67 2.20 11.52
C GLU A 756 -20.48 1.00 11.98
N ARG A 757 -21.74 0.91 11.53
CA ARG A 757 -22.55 -0.29 11.63
C ARG A 757 -22.83 -0.81 10.24
N ARG A 758 -22.46 -2.03 9.98
CA ARG A 758 -22.63 -2.69 8.70
C ARG A 758 -23.68 -3.78 8.83
N ASN A 759 -24.68 -3.73 7.96
CA ASN A 759 -25.81 -4.64 7.93
C ASN A 759 -25.90 -5.32 6.56
N ASN A 760 -26.69 -6.40 6.48
CA ASN A 760 -26.85 -7.15 5.25
C ASN A 760 -25.55 -7.75 4.71
N ILE A 761 -24.59 -8.05 5.58
CA ILE A 761 -23.36 -8.73 5.16
C ILE A 761 -23.76 -10.13 4.70
N LEU A 762 -23.23 -10.53 3.53
CA LEU A 762 -23.50 -11.85 2.99
C LEU A 762 -22.89 -12.92 3.91
N SER A 763 -23.70 -13.86 4.35
CA SER A 763 -23.31 -14.95 5.25
C SER A 763 -23.90 -16.26 4.79
N ASN A 764 -23.15 -17.34 4.93
CA ASN A 764 -23.66 -18.70 4.72
C ASN A 764 -24.59 -19.09 5.85
N ARG A 765 -25.53 -19.97 5.56
CA ARG A 765 -26.43 -20.54 6.55
C ARG A 765 -25.80 -21.77 7.23
N ASN A 766 -24.99 -21.51 8.26
CA ASN A 766 -24.26 -22.56 8.97
C ASN A 766 -25.13 -23.32 9.96
N SER A 767 -26.27 -22.76 10.41
CA SER A 767 -27.22 -23.41 11.32
C SER A 767 -28.18 -24.38 10.63
N ALA A 768 -28.18 -24.41 9.29
CA ALA A 768 -29.09 -25.27 8.55
C ALA A 768 -28.60 -26.72 8.54
N PRO A 769 -29.52 -27.73 8.75
CA PRO A 769 -29.10 -29.12 8.72
C PRO A 769 -28.57 -29.59 7.35
N MET A 770 -27.52 -30.41 7.36
CA MET A 770 -26.93 -31.00 6.14
C MET A 770 -27.87 -31.93 5.37
N LEU A 771 -28.99 -32.34 5.98
CA LEU A 771 -30.02 -33.19 5.37
C LEU A 771 -30.70 -32.58 4.13
N ILE A 772 -30.52 -31.29 3.87
CA ILE A 772 -31.11 -30.62 2.70
C ILE A 772 -30.53 -31.15 1.38
N GLY A 773 -29.35 -31.78 1.39
CA GLY A 773 -28.73 -32.42 0.22
C GLY A 773 -28.24 -31.47 -0.88
N ALA A 774 -28.39 -30.15 -0.71
CA ALA A 774 -27.89 -29.11 -1.61
C ALA A 774 -27.21 -28.01 -0.81
N SER A 775 -26.24 -27.33 -1.43
CA SER A 775 -25.63 -26.15 -0.83
C SER A 775 -26.62 -24.99 -0.78
N LEU A 776 -26.92 -24.52 0.42
CA LEU A 776 -27.80 -23.37 0.59
C LEU A 776 -27.12 -22.10 0.06
N PRO A 777 -27.91 -21.19 -0.53
CA PRO A 777 -27.35 -19.91 -0.96
C PRO A 777 -27.00 -19.06 0.26
N ALA A 778 -26.04 -18.18 0.09
CA ALA A 778 -25.75 -17.16 1.08
C ALA A 778 -26.91 -16.14 1.18
N TYR A 779 -27.09 -15.56 2.36
CA TYR A 779 -28.13 -14.57 2.68
C TYR A 779 -27.51 -13.29 3.25
N ASN A 780 -28.17 -12.15 3.01
CA ASN A 780 -27.81 -10.86 3.57
C ASN A 780 -28.32 -10.74 5.01
N MET A 781 -27.69 -11.42 5.96
CA MET A 781 -28.13 -11.45 7.35
C MET A 781 -27.08 -11.01 8.35
N GLY A 782 -25.80 -10.98 7.94
CA GLY A 782 -24.71 -10.62 8.84
C GLY A 782 -24.72 -9.17 9.28
N GLU A 783 -24.34 -8.91 10.52
CA GLU A 783 -24.20 -7.57 11.09
C GLU A 783 -22.87 -7.41 11.83
N MET A 784 -22.27 -6.25 11.69
CA MET A 784 -21.00 -5.93 12.30
C MET A 784 -20.93 -4.45 12.69
N GLU A 785 -20.21 -4.15 13.77
CA GLU A 785 -19.87 -2.80 14.20
C GLU A 785 -18.36 -2.61 14.15
N ASN A 786 -17.92 -1.43 13.75
CA ASN A 786 -16.52 -1.00 13.85
C ASN A 786 -16.47 0.42 14.40
N ALA A 787 -15.72 0.65 15.47
CA ALA A 787 -15.61 1.95 16.10
C ALA A 787 -14.18 2.24 16.54
N GLY A 788 -13.85 3.53 16.60
CA GLY A 788 -12.51 3.93 16.99
C GLY A 788 -12.28 5.44 16.95
N PHE A 789 -11.03 5.83 17.06
CA PHE A 789 -10.61 7.22 16.96
C PHE A 789 -9.24 7.36 16.30
N GLU A 790 -9.01 8.53 15.76
CA GLU A 790 -7.78 8.90 15.05
C GLU A 790 -7.28 10.25 15.58
N LEU A 791 -5.96 10.38 15.69
CA LEU A 791 -5.28 11.60 16.08
C LEU A 791 -4.14 11.87 15.10
N ASP A 792 -4.06 13.08 14.56
CA ASP A 792 -2.94 13.56 13.75
C ASP A 792 -2.43 14.88 14.35
N VAL A 793 -1.16 14.90 14.72
CA VAL A 793 -0.50 16.04 15.33
C VAL A 793 0.70 16.41 14.50
N ASN A 794 0.75 17.64 14.02
CA ASN A 794 1.88 18.16 13.26
C ASN A 794 2.40 19.42 13.94
N TYR A 795 3.68 19.45 14.19
CA TYR A 795 4.39 20.60 14.72
C TYR A 795 5.51 21.01 13.76
N ARG A 796 5.57 22.28 13.42
CA ARG A 796 6.64 22.85 12.58
C ARG A 796 7.02 24.21 13.11
N ASN A 797 8.32 24.46 13.21
CA ASN A 797 8.81 25.76 13.61
C ASN A 797 10.22 25.98 13.06
N ASN A 798 10.69 27.22 13.10
CA ASN A 798 12.02 27.60 12.69
C ASN A 798 12.68 28.53 13.72
N ILE A 799 13.98 28.41 13.85
CA ILE A 799 14.84 29.29 14.64
C ILE A 799 15.94 29.79 13.72
N ARG A 800 15.80 30.99 13.16
CA ARG A 800 16.70 31.53 12.11
C ARG A 800 16.76 30.58 10.91
N ASP A 801 17.96 30.04 10.60
CA ASP A 801 18.22 29.12 9.49
C ASP A 801 17.96 27.64 9.87
N PHE A 802 17.54 27.35 11.12
CA PHE A 802 17.27 26.00 11.60
C PHE A 802 15.77 25.75 11.57
N ASN A 803 15.30 24.91 10.63
CA ASN A 803 13.92 24.46 10.55
C ASN A 803 13.80 23.08 11.21
N TYR A 804 12.73 22.85 11.95
CA TYR A 804 12.47 21.55 12.56
C TYR A 804 10.98 21.26 12.60
N TRP A 805 10.66 19.98 12.49
CA TRP A 805 9.29 19.54 12.45
C TRP A 805 9.13 18.17 13.10
N GLY A 806 7.92 17.90 13.56
CA GLY A 806 7.52 16.60 14.07
C GLY A 806 6.08 16.31 13.68
N ARG A 807 5.82 15.07 13.33
CA ARG A 807 4.48 14.57 13.04
C ARG A 807 4.23 13.30 13.84
N PHE A 808 3.07 13.21 14.46
CA PHE A 808 2.59 12.04 15.15
C PHE A 808 1.19 11.69 14.68
N ASN A 809 0.97 10.45 14.31
CA ASN A 809 -0.35 9.94 14.01
C ASN A 809 -0.62 8.69 14.86
N TYR A 810 -1.86 8.56 15.30
CA TYR A 810 -2.34 7.44 16.09
C TYR A 810 -3.75 7.07 15.63
N SER A 811 -4.02 5.78 15.51
CA SER A 811 -5.34 5.27 15.13
C SER A 811 -5.66 4.03 15.93
N PHE A 812 -6.85 4.01 16.49
CA PHE A 812 -7.45 2.87 17.15
C PHE A 812 -8.75 2.50 16.42
N ALA A 813 -8.91 1.21 16.07
CA ALA A 813 -10.11 0.69 15.44
C ALA A 813 -10.40 -0.71 15.97
N ARG A 814 -11.61 -0.93 16.49
CA ARG A 814 -12.05 -2.23 16.96
C ARG A 814 -13.38 -2.61 16.35
N ASN A 815 -13.41 -3.79 15.79
CA ASN A 815 -14.61 -4.36 15.22
C ASN A 815 -15.27 -5.38 16.16
N LYS A 816 -16.57 -5.60 15.94
CA LYS A 816 -17.38 -6.58 16.69
C LYS A 816 -18.43 -7.17 15.78
N ILE A 817 -18.48 -8.49 15.69
CA ILE A 817 -19.55 -9.21 15.02
C ILE A 817 -20.80 -9.08 15.89
N LEU A 818 -21.86 -8.48 15.36
CA LEU A 818 -23.14 -8.34 16.06
C LEU A 818 -24.04 -9.53 15.80
N PHE A 819 -24.02 -10.02 14.56
CA PHE A 819 -24.78 -11.19 14.15
C PHE A 819 -24.09 -11.91 12.98
N GLN A 820 -23.98 -13.21 13.08
CA GLN A 820 -23.72 -14.13 11.98
C GLN A 820 -24.51 -15.42 12.24
N ASP A 821 -24.88 -16.14 11.18
CA ASP A 821 -25.53 -17.44 11.34
C ASP A 821 -24.49 -18.47 11.78
N GLU A 822 -24.49 -18.83 13.05
CA GLU A 822 -23.59 -19.82 13.61
C GLU A 822 -24.39 -20.87 14.42
N VAL A 823 -23.88 -22.09 14.42
CA VAL A 823 -24.44 -23.14 15.26
C VAL A 823 -24.25 -22.73 16.72
N PRO A 824 -25.31 -22.82 17.56
CA PRO A 824 -25.15 -22.55 18.98
C PRO A 824 -24.08 -23.45 19.60
N GLU A 825 -23.08 -22.87 20.19
CA GLU A 825 -22.02 -23.59 20.91
C GLU A 825 -22.53 -24.00 22.31
N LYS A 826 -21.96 -25.08 22.86
CA LYS A 826 -22.29 -25.56 24.21
C LYS A 826 -22.08 -24.49 25.29
N TYR A 827 -21.03 -23.69 25.12
CA TYR A 827 -20.66 -22.59 26.03
C TYR A 827 -20.64 -21.25 25.32
N ALA A 828 -21.19 -20.22 25.94
CA ALA A 828 -21.30 -18.88 25.37
C ALA A 828 -19.94 -18.23 25.04
N TYR A 829 -18.86 -18.61 25.74
CA TYR A 829 -17.54 -18.08 25.46
C TYR A 829 -16.95 -18.59 24.13
N GLN A 830 -17.46 -19.67 23.57
CA GLN A 830 -17.04 -20.24 22.29
C GLN A 830 -17.68 -19.54 21.08
N MET A 831 -18.78 -18.81 21.30
CA MET A 831 -19.47 -18.08 20.24
C MET A 831 -18.57 -17.00 19.62
N ARG A 832 -18.63 -16.89 18.31
CA ARG A 832 -17.94 -15.84 17.55
C ARG A 832 -18.72 -14.52 17.53
N THR A 833 -20.05 -14.59 17.58
CA THR A 833 -20.91 -13.42 17.77
C THR A 833 -20.54 -12.71 19.07
N GLY A 834 -20.40 -11.39 19.01
CA GLY A 834 -19.93 -10.59 20.11
C GLY A 834 -18.39 -10.41 20.17
N ARG A 835 -17.65 -11.11 19.31
CA ARG A 835 -16.18 -11.03 19.23
C ARG A 835 -15.74 -10.26 17.99
N ARG A 836 -14.43 -10.04 17.89
CA ARG A 836 -13.80 -9.40 16.72
C ARG A 836 -13.60 -10.41 15.58
N VAL A 837 -13.56 -9.94 14.36
CA VAL A 837 -13.20 -10.76 13.20
C VAL A 837 -11.75 -11.23 13.35
N GLY A 838 -11.52 -12.53 13.13
CA GLY A 838 -10.18 -13.12 13.29
C GLY A 838 -9.75 -13.34 14.74
N GLN A 839 -10.70 -13.35 15.70
CA GLN A 839 -10.40 -13.72 17.09
C GLN A 839 -9.82 -15.14 17.14
N PHE A 840 -8.69 -15.30 17.79
CA PHE A 840 -8.14 -16.61 18.10
C PHE A 840 -8.87 -17.25 19.27
N TYR A 841 -9.02 -18.56 19.19
CA TYR A 841 -9.53 -19.41 20.25
C TYR A 841 -8.49 -20.46 20.60
N GLY A 842 -8.38 -20.80 21.85
CA GLY A 842 -7.44 -21.81 22.32
C GLY A 842 -7.51 -22.02 23.82
N LEU A 843 -6.74 -22.99 24.27
CA LEU A 843 -6.60 -23.38 25.67
C LEU A 843 -5.79 -22.31 26.44
N LEU A 844 -6.05 -22.20 27.72
CA LEU A 844 -5.24 -21.36 28.62
C LEU A 844 -4.08 -22.18 29.16
N PHE A 845 -2.87 -21.89 28.68
CA PHE A 845 -1.63 -22.48 29.19
C PHE A 845 -1.34 -21.95 30.60
N ASP A 846 -1.13 -22.88 31.55
CA ASP A 846 -0.88 -22.63 32.97
C ASP A 846 0.51 -23.15 33.41
N GLY A 847 1.43 -23.38 32.50
CA GLY A 847 2.75 -23.91 32.81
C GLY A 847 2.98 -25.32 32.25
N PHE A 848 4.09 -25.91 32.63
CA PHE A 848 4.44 -27.30 32.30
C PHE A 848 4.19 -28.21 33.48
N TYR A 849 3.90 -29.48 33.27
CA TYR A 849 4.03 -30.51 34.29
C TYR A 849 5.51 -30.73 34.56
N ASN A 850 5.93 -30.55 35.81
CA ASN A 850 7.36 -30.62 36.17
C ASN A 850 7.75 -31.91 36.83
N SER A 851 6.79 -32.69 37.32
CA SER A 851 7.03 -33.95 37.98
C SER A 851 5.96 -34.99 37.72
N TRP A 852 6.27 -36.23 38.05
CA TRP A 852 5.31 -37.34 37.98
C TRP A 852 4.24 -37.23 39.07
N GLU A 853 4.51 -36.60 40.19
CA GLU A 853 3.53 -36.33 41.26
C GLU A 853 2.41 -35.41 40.73
N GLU A 854 2.77 -34.33 40.03
CA GLU A 854 1.78 -33.46 39.40
C GLU A 854 0.91 -34.19 38.36
N ILE A 855 1.52 -35.06 37.59
CA ILE A 855 0.82 -35.82 36.55
C ILE A 855 -0.12 -36.87 37.12
N ASN A 856 0.28 -37.54 38.22
CA ASN A 856 -0.49 -38.57 38.87
C ASN A 856 -1.45 -38.07 39.94
N ALA A 857 -1.56 -36.73 40.15
CA ALA A 857 -2.51 -36.16 41.09
C ALA A 857 -3.95 -36.53 40.72
N LEU A 858 -4.73 -36.95 41.75
CA LEU A 858 -6.09 -37.47 41.56
C LEU A 858 -7.11 -36.41 41.05
N ASP A 859 -6.83 -35.16 41.32
CA ASP A 859 -7.63 -33.99 40.96
C ASP A 859 -7.19 -33.37 39.61
N ARG A 860 -6.17 -33.96 38.94
CA ARG A 860 -5.71 -33.49 37.65
C ARG A 860 -6.79 -33.75 36.56
N PRO A 861 -7.17 -32.71 35.77
CA PRO A 861 -8.07 -32.93 34.63
C PRO A 861 -7.47 -33.92 33.62
N VAL A 862 -8.33 -34.74 33.01
CA VAL A 862 -7.93 -35.69 31.98
C VAL A 862 -7.75 -35.01 30.63
N SER A 863 -6.58 -35.13 30.05
CA SER A 863 -6.35 -34.59 28.68
C SER A 863 -7.02 -35.48 27.62
N SER A 864 -7.78 -34.89 26.71
CA SER A 864 -8.37 -35.58 25.58
C SER A 864 -7.38 -35.95 24.49
N TRP A 865 -6.16 -35.45 24.59
CA TRP A 865 -5.08 -35.72 23.63
C TRP A 865 -4.05 -36.69 24.19
N ASN A 866 -3.23 -37.30 23.32
CA ASN A 866 -2.24 -38.33 23.67
C ASN A 866 -2.82 -39.52 24.45
N GLY A 867 -4.15 -39.77 24.38
CA GLY A 867 -4.80 -40.77 25.21
C GLY A 867 -4.58 -40.57 26.71
N ASN A 868 -4.41 -39.30 27.14
CA ASN A 868 -4.09 -38.86 28.48
C ASN A 868 -2.71 -39.33 28.99
N ARG A 869 -1.78 -39.75 28.10
CA ARG A 869 -0.42 -40.17 28.45
C ARG A 869 0.49 -38.95 28.50
N LEU A 870 0.53 -38.30 29.65
CA LEU A 870 1.35 -37.12 29.88
C LEU A 870 2.66 -37.53 30.56
N GLN A 871 3.66 -36.69 30.41
CA GLN A 871 4.96 -36.80 31.10
C GLN A 871 5.51 -35.41 31.44
N PRO A 872 6.50 -35.33 32.34
CA PRO A 872 7.14 -34.06 32.69
C PRO A 872 7.61 -33.34 31.42
N GLY A 873 7.33 -32.03 31.35
CA GLY A 873 7.56 -31.18 30.19
C GLY A 873 6.40 -31.05 29.22
N ASP A 874 5.28 -31.75 29.49
CA ASP A 874 4.02 -31.50 28.78
C ASP A 874 3.34 -30.23 29.29
N MET A 875 2.63 -29.55 28.39
CA MET A 875 1.87 -28.36 28.73
C MET A 875 0.67 -28.69 29.62
N ARG A 876 0.49 -27.89 30.65
CA ARG A 876 -0.65 -27.88 31.54
C ARG A 876 -1.63 -26.82 31.10
N TYR A 877 -2.91 -27.15 31.07
CA TYR A 877 -3.98 -26.24 30.68
C TYR A 877 -5.03 -26.12 31.75
N VAL A 878 -5.72 -24.99 31.75
CA VAL A 878 -6.83 -24.72 32.66
C VAL A 878 -8.09 -25.41 32.18
N ASP A 879 -8.73 -26.19 33.03
CA ASP A 879 -10.10 -26.67 32.85
C ASP A 879 -11.08 -25.54 33.12
N VAL A 880 -11.54 -24.91 32.03
CA VAL A 880 -12.36 -23.69 32.09
C VAL A 880 -13.80 -23.98 32.48
N ASN A 881 -14.34 -25.10 31.99
CA ASN A 881 -15.71 -25.49 32.27
C ASN A 881 -15.87 -26.34 33.53
N LYS A 882 -14.75 -26.77 34.17
CA LYS A 882 -14.64 -27.54 35.41
C LYS A 882 -15.33 -28.89 35.34
N ASP A 883 -15.25 -29.55 34.18
CA ASP A 883 -15.84 -30.90 34.01
C ASP A 883 -14.82 -32.03 34.21
N GLY A 884 -13.60 -31.72 34.65
CA GLY A 884 -12.51 -32.65 34.91
C GLY A 884 -11.80 -33.14 33.65
N LYS A 885 -12.01 -32.47 32.51
CA LYS A 885 -11.35 -32.79 31.26
C LYS A 885 -10.73 -31.54 30.64
N ILE A 886 -9.68 -31.75 29.85
CA ILE A 886 -9.15 -30.73 28.96
C ILE A 886 -9.48 -31.14 27.55
N ASP A 887 -10.38 -30.40 26.89
CA ASP A 887 -10.79 -30.69 25.54
C ASP A 887 -11.17 -29.43 24.75
N MET A 888 -11.81 -29.58 23.61
CA MET A 888 -12.21 -28.44 22.76
C MET A 888 -13.17 -27.47 23.47
N TYR A 889 -13.89 -27.93 24.52
CA TYR A 889 -14.82 -27.10 25.28
C TYR A 889 -14.12 -26.14 26.23
N ASP A 890 -12.81 -26.30 26.50
CA ASP A 890 -11.99 -25.35 27.26
C ASP A 890 -11.35 -24.26 26.41
N MET A 891 -11.56 -24.32 25.09
CA MET A 891 -11.04 -23.30 24.20
C MET A 891 -11.82 -21.99 24.36
N VAL A 892 -11.15 -20.95 24.79
CA VAL A 892 -11.67 -19.61 25.02
C VAL A 892 -11.07 -18.61 24.04
N PRO A 893 -11.63 -17.39 23.90
CA PRO A 893 -10.99 -16.33 23.14
C PRO A 893 -9.67 -15.93 23.76
N ILE A 894 -8.57 -15.98 22.99
CA ILE A 894 -7.21 -15.65 23.41
C ILE A 894 -6.59 -14.63 22.48
N GLY A 895 -5.70 -13.79 23.02
CA GLY A 895 -4.96 -12.79 22.23
C GLY A 895 -5.83 -11.81 21.45
N TYR A 896 -5.23 -11.22 20.44
CA TYR A 896 -5.85 -10.29 19.51
C TYR A 896 -6.02 -10.93 18.13
N SER A 897 -6.70 -10.23 17.22
CA SER A 897 -6.76 -10.56 15.80
C SER A 897 -5.37 -10.41 15.14
N PRO A 898 -5.08 -11.12 14.03
CA PRO A 898 -3.86 -10.87 13.23
C PRO A 898 -3.87 -9.51 12.51
N THR A 899 -4.98 -8.77 12.55
CA THR A 899 -5.04 -7.38 12.09
C THR A 899 -4.92 -6.45 13.29
N PRO A 900 -3.95 -5.53 13.32
CA PRO A 900 -3.74 -4.64 14.46
C PRO A 900 -4.94 -3.71 14.69
N GLU A 901 -5.32 -3.52 15.95
CA GLU A 901 -6.33 -2.53 16.35
C GLU A 901 -5.73 -1.13 16.51
N ILE A 902 -4.45 -1.05 16.87
CA ILE A 902 -3.71 0.19 17.06
C ILE A 902 -2.60 0.26 16.04
N ILE A 903 -2.53 1.38 15.34
CA ILE A 903 -1.38 1.76 14.53
C ILE A 903 -0.95 3.16 14.88
N TYR A 904 0.35 3.38 14.88
CA TYR A 904 0.92 4.69 15.14
C TYR A 904 2.17 4.92 14.32
N GLY A 905 2.41 6.18 14.00
CA GLY A 905 3.62 6.61 13.33
C GLY A 905 4.07 7.93 13.90
N PHE A 906 5.37 8.12 14.03
CA PHE A 906 5.90 9.44 14.28
C PHE A 906 7.14 9.69 13.43
N SER A 907 7.26 10.91 12.97
CA SER A 907 8.41 11.36 12.21
C SER A 907 8.92 12.68 12.74
N VAL A 908 10.22 12.83 12.72
CA VAL A 908 10.91 14.05 13.10
C VAL A 908 11.93 14.42 12.03
N GLY A 909 12.15 15.70 11.85
CA GLY A 909 13.16 16.15 10.94
C GLY A 909 13.61 17.56 11.25
N CYS A 910 14.77 17.90 10.71
CA CYS A 910 15.32 19.25 10.76
C CYS A 910 16.13 19.56 9.51
N SER A 911 16.26 20.83 9.18
CA SER A 911 17.16 21.30 8.14
C SER A 911 17.93 22.53 8.61
N TRP A 912 19.21 22.59 8.25
CA TRP A 912 20.10 23.67 8.60
C TRP A 912 21.14 23.88 7.50
N ARG A 913 21.11 25.04 6.88
CA ARG A 913 22.09 25.49 5.86
C ARG A 913 22.37 24.47 4.76
N GLY A 914 21.35 23.82 4.23
CA GLY A 914 21.46 22.86 3.14
C GLY A 914 21.67 21.41 3.60
N ILE A 915 21.82 21.17 4.90
CA ILE A 915 21.82 19.81 5.45
C ILE A 915 20.43 19.52 6.03
N ASP A 916 19.85 18.41 5.68
CA ASP A 916 18.59 17.94 6.26
C ASP A 916 18.73 16.55 6.90
N PHE A 917 17.92 16.33 7.91
CA PHE A 917 17.78 15.06 8.62
C PHE A 917 16.31 14.74 8.80
N SER A 918 15.94 13.50 8.55
CA SER A 918 14.61 13.01 8.92
C SER A 918 14.67 11.57 9.42
N ALA A 919 13.74 11.23 10.33
CA ALA A 919 13.54 9.88 10.81
C ALA A 919 12.04 9.58 10.90
N LEU A 920 11.63 8.39 10.45
CA LEU A 920 10.26 7.89 10.52
C LEU A 920 10.21 6.59 11.32
N PHE A 921 9.35 6.56 12.32
CA PHE A 921 9.04 5.38 13.11
C PHE A 921 7.60 4.93 12.85
N GLN A 922 7.39 3.64 12.91
CA GLN A 922 6.08 3.02 12.74
C GLN A 922 5.90 1.90 13.74
N GLY A 923 4.71 1.83 14.34
CA GLY A 923 4.34 0.74 15.23
C GLY A 923 2.92 0.26 15.02
N ALA A 924 2.68 -0.95 15.50
CA ALA A 924 1.36 -1.55 15.62
C ALA A 924 1.25 -2.21 16.97
N SER A 925 0.05 -2.22 17.53
CA SER A 925 -0.24 -2.87 18.82
C SER A 925 -1.64 -3.48 18.82
N HIS A 926 -1.94 -4.27 19.84
CA HIS A 926 -3.14 -5.11 19.91
C HIS A 926 -3.25 -6.03 18.69
N VAL A 927 -2.17 -6.74 18.40
CA VAL A 927 -2.07 -7.71 17.31
C VAL A 927 -1.43 -8.99 17.82
N SER A 928 -1.91 -10.13 17.34
CA SER A 928 -1.33 -11.42 17.70
C SER A 928 -0.98 -12.22 16.46
N ILE A 929 0.03 -13.06 16.57
CA ILE A 929 0.44 -14.02 15.57
C ILE A 929 0.39 -15.44 16.13
N LYS A 930 -0.05 -16.37 15.29
CA LYS A 930 -0.07 -17.76 15.64
C LYS A 930 1.23 -18.44 15.20
N TYR A 931 1.95 -19.04 16.14
CA TYR A 931 3.12 -19.86 15.92
C TYR A 931 2.70 -21.32 15.77
N PHE A 932 2.82 -21.86 14.55
CA PHE A 932 2.39 -23.24 14.28
C PHE A 932 3.06 -23.82 13.04
N GLY A 933 2.96 -25.18 12.92
CA GLY A 933 3.32 -25.90 11.73
C GLY A 933 4.82 -25.99 11.46
N ARG A 934 5.18 -26.36 10.24
CA ARG A 934 6.53 -26.71 9.81
C ARG A 934 7.59 -25.62 10.03
N ALA A 935 7.19 -24.38 10.02
CA ALA A 935 8.13 -23.28 10.23
C ALA A 935 8.64 -23.19 11.68
N LEU A 936 8.01 -23.89 12.62
CA LEU A 936 8.33 -23.81 14.04
C LEU A 936 8.46 -25.18 14.73
N TRP A 937 7.53 -26.11 14.45
CA TRP A 937 7.49 -27.40 15.11
C TRP A 937 8.52 -28.35 14.51
N PRO A 938 9.42 -28.92 15.29
CA PRO A 938 10.44 -29.86 14.81
C PRO A 938 9.84 -31.21 14.44
N PHE A 939 10.51 -31.97 13.63
CA PHE A 939 10.28 -33.41 13.39
C PHE A 939 8.89 -33.77 12.85
N ILE A 940 8.17 -32.84 12.20
CA ILE A 940 6.90 -33.14 11.54
C ILE A 940 7.14 -34.22 10.46
N ASN A 941 6.31 -35.28 10.46
CA ASN A 941 6.46 -36.49 9.63
C ASN A 941 7.81 -37.17 9.81
N ALA A 942 8.38 -37.12 11.03
CA ALA A 942 9.68 -37.70 11.40
C ALA A 942 10.90 -37.06 10.67
N HIS A 943 10.72 -35.95 9.97
CA HIS A 943 11.78 -35.09 9.43
C HIS A 943 11.40 -33.63 9.65
N ASN A 944 11.81 -32.70 8.92
CA ASN A 944 11.64 -31.25 9.10
C ASN A 944 12.76 -30.63 9.93
N SER A 945 13.26 -29.50 9.45
CA SER A 945 14.30 -28.75 10.15
C SER A 945 13.79 -28.23 11.50
N ALA A 946 14.70 -28.01 12.43
CA ALA A 946 14.35 -27.55 13.75
C ALA A 946 15.04 -26.20 14.06
N LYS A 947 14.26 -25.22 14.52
CA LYS A 947 14.80 -23.92 14.94
C LYS A 947 15.55 -24.01 16.25
N THR A 948 16.52 -23.11 16.43
CA THR A 948 17.31 -23.00 17.68
C THR A 948 16.44 -22.73 18.92
N LEU A 949 15.20 -22.27 18.76
CA LEU A 949 14.24 -22.08 19.87
C LEU A 949 14.03 -23.37 20.68
N ILE A 950 14.09 -24.55 20.06
CA ILE A 950 13.93 -25.83 20.78
C ILE A 950 15.07 -26.15 21.74
N LEU A 951 16.20 -25.45 21.67
CA LEU A 951 17.24 -25.55 22.68
C LEU A 951 16.78 -25.05 24.05
N GLU A 952 15.75 -24.20 24.07
CA GLU A 952 15.10 -23.67 25.28
C GLU A 952 13.87 -24.51 25.69
N ARG A 953 13.82 -25.76 25.26
CA ARG A 953 12.79 -26.70 25.61
C ARG A 953 12.84 -27.09 27.08
N TRP A 954 11.71 -27.61 27.58
CA TRP A 954 11.69 -28.21 28.90
C TRP A 954 12.61 -29.42 28.95
N THR A 955 13.53 -29.44 29.93
CA THR A 955 14.26 -30.61 30.39
C THR A 955 14.32 -30.56 31.92
N GLN A 956 14.49 -31.69 32.58
CA GLN A 956 14.57 -31.75 34.02
C GLN A 956 15.69 -30.86 34.56
N GLU A 957 16.88 -30.90 33.93
CA GLU A 957 18.03 -30.07 34.36
C GLU A 957 17.77 -28.58 34.19
N ARG A 958 17.09 -28.16 33.11
CA ARG A 958 16.77 -26.76 32.86
C ARG A 958 15.76 -26.24 33.89
N TYR A 959 14.75 -27.06 34.20
CA TYR A 959 13.78 -26.76 35.24
C TYR A 959 14.42 -26.62 36.60
N GLU A 960 15.27 -27.58 37.01
CA GLU A 960 15.96 -27.57 38.32
C GLU A 960 16.94 -26.38 38.48
N ARG A 961 17.54 -25.91 37.39
CA ARG A 961 18.38 -24.72 37.37
C ARG A 961 17.60 -23.41 37.30
N GLY A 962 16.28 -23.46 37.17
CA GLY A 962 15.44 -22.25 37.00
C GLY A 962 15.69 -21.47 35.73
N GLU A 963 16.18 -22.13 34.66
CA GLU A 963 16.41 -21.51 33.36
C GLU A 963 15.08 -21.27 32.63
N ALA A 964 15.05 -20.29 31.75
CA ALA A 964 13.86 -19.99 30.95
C ALA A 964 13.49 -21.18 30.04
N ILE A 965 12.22 -21.54 30.05
CA ILE A 965 11.67 -22.62 29.23
C ILE A 965 10.67 -22.02 28.27
N ASN A 966 11.02 -22.02 26.98
CA ASN A 966 10.23 -21.40 25.90
C ASN A 966 9.65 -22.40 24.89
N PHE A 967 9.85 -23.70 25.15
CA PHE A 967 9.34 -24.79 24.33
C PHE A 967 9.02 -26.01 25.19
N PRO A 968 7.96 -26.78 24.88
CA PRO A 968 7.65 -28.02 25.61
C PRO A 968 8.72 -29.09 25.38
N ARG A 969 8.64 -30.23 26.09
CA ARG A 969 9.44 -31.40 25.74
C ARG A 969 9.25 -31.79 24.29
N LEU A 970 10.26 -32.35 23.68
CA LEU A 970 10.24 -32.76 22.27
C LEU A 970 9.42 -34.03 22.05
N SER A 971 8.75 -34.11 20.93
CA SER A 971 8.06 -35.28 20.40
C SER A 971 8.24 -35.41 18.90
N MET A 972 8.06 -36.62 18.38
CA MET A 972 8.11 -36.91 16.96
C MET A 972 6.76 -36.65 16.31
N SER A 973 6.78 -36.09 15.08
CA SER A 973 5.57 -35.88 14.30
C SER A 973 4.45 -35.09 15.03
N PRO A 974 4.76 -33.92 15.59
CA PRO A 974 3.81 -33.11 16.33
C PRO A 974 2.54 -32.80 15.50
N SER A 975 1.39 -32.98 16.12
CA SER A 975 0.07 -32.84 15.48
C SER A 975 -0.92 -32.12 16.39
N ARG A 976 -1.72 -31.24 15.82
CA ARG A 976 -2.84 -30.60 16.53
C ARG A 976 -3.98 -31.57 16.86
N ASP A 977 -4.09 -32.66 16.11
CA ASP A 977 -5.21 -33.59 16.29
C ASP A 977 -4.96 -34.58 17.43
N THR A 978 -3.70 -34.87 17.70
CA THR A 978 -3.34 -35.92 18.64
C THR A 978 -2.49 -35.49 19.83
N ASP A 979 -1.72 -34.38 19.74
CA ASP A 979 -0.74 -34.05 20.73
C ASP A 979 -1.19 -32.93 21.68
N ASN A 980 -1.01 -33.17 22.99
CA ASN A 980 -1.32 -32.20 24.03
C ASN A 980 -0.54 -30.89 23.87
N ASN A 981 0.76 -30.96 23.53
CA ASN A 981 1.65 -29.78 23.50
C ASN A 981 1.42 -28.86 22.28
N TYR A 982 0.70 -29.32 21.27
CA TYR A 982 0.54 -28.58 20.01
C TYR A 982 -0.87 -28.09 19.76
N GLN A 983 -1.70 -28.08 20.82
CA GLN A 983 -3.03 -27.50 20.80
C GLN A 983 -2.96 -25.97 20.69
N ASP A 984 -3.95 -25.38 20.03
CA ASP A 984 -4.10 -23.93 20.01
C ASP A 984 -4.22 -23.41 21.45
N SER A 985 -3.35 -22.51 21.84
CA SER A 985 -3.28 -21.98 23.19
C SER A 985 -2.64 -20.59 23.20
N ASN A 986 -2.77 -19.90 24.31
CA ASN A 986 -2.07 -18.62 24.54
C ASN A 986 -0.54 -18.79 24.61
N PHE A 987 -0.01 -20.02 24.67
CA PHE A 987 1.40 -20.29 24.48
C PHE A 987 1.85 -20.12 23.02
N TRP A 988 1.05 -20.61 22.07
CA TRP A 988 1.34 -20.53 20.63
C TRP A 988 0.80 -19.26 19.96
N ILE A 989 -0.12 -18.55 20.62
CA ILE A 989 -0.59 -17.24 20.17
C ILE A 989 0.27 -16.18 20.84
N ARG A 990 1.18 -15.60 20.07
CA ARG A 990 2.18 -14.64 20.57
C ARG A 990 1.74 -13.21 20.28
N ASN A 991 2.18 -12.29 21.16
CA ASN A 991 2.07 -10.87 20.91
C ASN A 991 2.93 -10.49 19.68
N ALA A 992 2.33 -9.78 18.74
CA ALA A 992 2.99 -9.27 17.53
C ALA A 992 3.08 -7.74 17.50
N ASP A 993 2.97 -7.09 18.66
CA ASP A 993 3.18 -5.65 18.81
C ASP A 993 4.63 -5.29 18.42
N TYR A 994 4.80 -4.18 17.73
CA TYR A 994 6.13 -3.72 17.35
C TYR A 994 6.20 -2.20 17.23
N LEU A 995 7.43 -1.70 17.43
CA LEU A 995 7.88 -0.38 17.01
C LEU A 995 9.15 -0.55 16.19
N ARG A 996 9.21 0.01 15.00
CA ARG A 996 10.39 -0.04 14.14
C ARG A 996 10.79 1.33 13.63
N LEU A 997 12.07 1.55 13.51
CA LEU A 997 12.64 2.64 12.73
C LEU A 997 12.48 2.29 11.25
N LYS A 998 11.59 2.99 10.57
CA LYS A 998 11.22 2.72 9.17
C LYS A 998 12.20 3.35 8.20
N ASN A 999 12.61 4.58 8.47
CA ASN A 999 13.50 5.36 7.62
C ASN A 999 14.35 6.33 8.44
N VAL A 1000 15.60 6.49 8.04
CA VAL A 1000 16.48 7.60 8.43
C VAL A 1000 17.08 8.16 7.16
N GLU A 1001 17.02 9.46 7.00
CA GLU A 1001 17.54 10.17 5.84
C GLU A 1001 18.42 11.31 6.30
N ILE A 1002 19.55 11.46 5.65
CA ILE A 1002 20.43 12.62 5.76
C ILE A 1002 20.63 13.13 4.34
N GLY A 1003 20.28 14.38 4.11
CA GLY A 1003 20.38 15.03 2.81
C GLY A 1003 21.30 16.25 2.84
N TYR A 1004 21.76 16.67 1.65
CA TYR A 1004 22.53 17.87 1.43
C TYR A 1004 22.13 18.54 0.13
#